data_349b59205ad521f204af2a29595d1a59
#
_entry.id   349b59205ad521f204af2a29595d1a59
#
_cell.length_a   1.000
_cell.length_b   1.000
_cell.length_c   1.000
_cell.angle_alpha   90.00
_cell.angle_beta   90.00
_cell.angle_gamma   90.00
#
_symmetry.space_group_name_H-M   'P 1'
#
loop_
_entity.id
_entity.type
_entity.pdbx_description
1 polymer ?
#
loop_
_entity_poly.entity_id
_entity_poly.type
_entity_poly.pdbx_seq_one_letter_code
_entity_poly.pdbx_strand_id
1 'polypeptide(L)'
;MAPHMMHLVTPTDASDYNARHLSVLEGLEAVRKRPGMYIGSTDHRGLMHCLWEIIDNAVDEALEGHCDTIDVRLHPDHSASVADNGRGIPVDIVPGQGLTGVEVVYTKLHAGGKFGGGSYAASGGLHGVGASVVNALSARLDVQVDRGGKTHEMCFRRGEPGQFDDSKQRTPNSPFTPFTDGSTLKTVGKVKKAQTGTRVRFWADFQIFPSTAGFSWDDLLARARQTAFLVPGLTINCYDERGEEEKTESFRFDGGVVDFANWLASDGPVTDTWHITGEGTYNETVQALDSETGHLRATEVERTCEVDIALRWGIGYDTTVQSFVNIIATPKGGTHVTGFEQAVLKTLRAAIDKNARKLKVGAKDGRPEKDDVQAGMTAVITVRFPEPQFEGQTKETLGTPQIRTVVNRVVSDWLKAKFASSKRDDKQQTSLLMEKVVGEMKARVSARIHKEISRKKNALETSSLPAKLADCRLEDIEETELFIVEGDSALGTAKAARNSHYQALFPIRGKILNVQKASTADMLANAECANIIQVVGAGSGRTFDLTQARYGKVILMTDADVDGAHIRTLLLTLFFRYMRPMVEAGRIYAAVPPLHRIEVAGKGRKKREYIYTYSEDELHRKLAALRRSGRTWKEPIQRYKGLGEMDADQLAETTMDRAHRSLRRITLADEEALRQAEDVFELLMGSTVGPRKEFIVNESAGLDRMRIDA
;
A
#
# COMPACT_ATOMS: atom_id res chain seq x y z
N MET A 1 -36.62 19.21 -15.95
CA MET A 1 -36.06 18.45 -14.84
C MET A 1 -37.14 17.55 -14.29
N ALA A 2 -37.13 16.29 -14.67
CA ALA A 2 -38.04 15.28 -14.17
C ALA A 2 -37.28 14.33 -13.26
N PRO A 3 -37.80 13.94 -12.09
CA PRO A 3 -37.09 13.04 -11.17
C PRO A 3 -37.12 11.61 -11.75
N HIS A 4 -35.96 10.97 -11.83
CA HIS A 4 -35.85 9.54 -12.09
C HIS A 4 -36.58 8.77 -10.98
N MET A 5 -37.70 8.22 -11.32
CA MET A 5 -38.39 7.19 -10.52
C MET A 5 -37.52 5.93 -10.51
N MET A 6 -36.97 5.61 -9.34
CA MET A 6 -36.47 4.29 -9.02
C MET A 6 -37.64 3.32 -9.11
N HIS A 7 -37.68 2.47 -10.12
CA HIS A 7 -38.60 1.33 -10.14
C HIS A 7 -38.23 0.37 -9.02
N LEU A 8 -38.94 0.45 -7.92
CA LEU A 8 -38.98 -0.63 -6.92
C LEU A 8 -39.55 -1.86 -7.64
N VAL A 9 -38.69 -2.86 -7.86
CA VAL A 9 -39.12 -4.20 -8.27
C VAL A 9 -40.03 -4.72 -7.15
N THR A 10 -41.32 -4.85 -7.44
CA THR A 10 -42.26 -5.52 -6.55
C THR A 10 -41.76 -6.94 -6.28
N PRO A 11 -41.84 -7.44 -5.03
CA PRO A 11 -41.51 -8.83 -4.74
C PRO A 11 -42.41 -9.73 -5.59
N THR A 12 -41.84 -10.48 -6.51
CA THR A 12 -42.54 -11.58 -7.16
C THR A 12 -42.92 -12.60 -6.09
N ASP A 13 -44.16 -13.07 -6.11
CA ASP A 13 -44.66 -14.10 -5.21
C ASP A 13 -43.69 -15.28 -5.18
N ALA A 14 -43.37 -15.78 -4.00
CA ALA A 14 -42.45 -16.91 -3.79
C ALA A 14 -42.90 -18.19 -4.54
N SER A 15 -44.16 -18.26 -4.97
CA SER A 15 -44.75 -19.33 -5.79
C SER A 15 -44.33 -19.32 -7.27
N ASP A 16 -43.71 -18.22 -7.76
CA ASP A 16 -43.36 -18.07 -9.17
C ASP A 16 -41.90 -18.38 -9.48
N TYR A 17 -41.06 -18.60 -8.46
CA TYR A 17 -39.66 -18.99 -8.64
C TYR A 17 -39.56 -20.47 -9.06
N ASN A 18 -39.24 -20.69 -10.33
CA ASN A 18 -39.08 -22.04 -10.90
C ASN A 18 -37.85 -22.14 -11.81
N ALA A 19 -37.56 -23.31 -12.34
CA ALA A 19 -36.36 -23.59 -13.13
C ALA A 19 -36.18 -22.70 -14.36
N ARG A 20 -37.28 -22.02 -14.87
CA ARG A 20 -37.17 -21.06 -15.97
C ARG A 20 -36.43 -19.77 -15.61
N HIS A 21 -36.27 -19.48 -14.30
CA HIS A 21 -35.53 -18.34 -13.79
C HIS A 21 -34.04 -18.66 -13.52
N LEU A 22 -33.63 -19.93 -13.72
CA LEU A 22 -32.25 -20.35 -13.62
C LEU A 22 -31.57 -20.10 -14.98
N SER A 23 -30.57 -19.23 -15.02
CA SER A 23 -29.70 -19.07 -16.17
C SER A 23 -28.33 -19.70 -15.86
N VAL A 24 -27.89 -20.61 -16.71
CA VAL A 24 -26.55 -21.16 -16.64
C VAL A 24 -25.67 -20.33 -17.56
N LEU A 25 -24.56 -19.84 -17.02
CA LEU A 25 -23.55 -19.11 -17.77
C LEU A 25 -22.35 -20.05 -17.97
N GLU A 26 -21.94 -20.25 -19.22
CA GLU A 26 -20.84 -21.13 -19.54
C GLU A 26 -19.63 -20.32 -20.07
N GLY A 27 -18.43 -20.82 -19.83
CA GLY A 27 -17.19 -20.31 -20.40
C GLY A 27 -16.97 -18.81 -20.12
N LEU A 28 -16.48 -18.09 -21.13
CA LEU A 28 -16.09 -16.68 -21.02
C LEU A 28 -17.26 -15.71 -20.87
N GLU A 29 -18.48 -16.13 -21.20
CA GLU A 29 -19.68 -15.30 -21.00
C GLU A 29 -19.94 -15.08 -19.50
N ALA A 30 -19.66 -16.08 -18.65
CA ALA A 30 -19.76 -15.95 -17.19
C ALA A 30 -18.82 -14.87 -16.66
N VAL A 31 -17.61 -14.78 -17.19
CA VAL A 31 -16.63 -13.75 -16.85
C VAL A 31 -17.15 -12.35 -17.20
N ARG A 32 -17.68 -12.18 -18.43
CA ARG A 32 -18.21 -10.89 -18.89
C ARG A 32 -19.39 -10.42 -18.09
N LYS A 33 -20.28 -11.32 -17.67
CA LYS A 33 -21.46 -10.98 -16.86
C LYS A 33 -21.15 -10.70 -15.39
N ARG A 34 -20.09 -11.31 -14.84
CA ARG A 34 -19.69 -11.12 -13.44
C ARG A 34 -18.18 -10.88 -13.28
N PRO A 35 -17.64 -9.82 -13.89
CA PRO A 35 -16.19 -9.57 -13.90
C PRO A 35 -15.61 -9.41 -12.49
N GLY A 36 -16.37 -8.81 -11.56
CA GLY A 36 -15.91 -8.62 -10.17
C GLY A 36 -15.56 -9.92 -9.43
N MET A 37 -16.10 -11.08 -9.85
CA MET A 37 -15.71 -12.37 -9.27
C MET A 37 -14.28 -12.79 -9.65
N TYR A 38 -13.76 -12.30 -10.77
CA TYR A 38 -12.45 -12.67 -11.32
C TYR A 38 -11.38 -11.61 -11.10
N ILE A 39 -11.73 -10.33 -11.21
CA ILE A 39 -10.79 -9.20 -11.12
C ILE A 39 -11.07 -8.24 -9.95
N GLY A 40 -11.98 -8.61 -9.05
CA GLY A 40 -12.31 -7.87 -7.83
C GLY A 40 -13.18 -6.62 -8.06
N SER A 41 -12.88 -5.81 -9.07
CA SER A 41 -13.64 -4.60 -9.42
C SER A 41 -13.59 -4.33 -10.92
N THR A 42 -14.40 -3.39 -11.41
CA THR A 42 -14.35 -2.92 -12.82
C THR A 42 -13.80 -1.50 -12.93
N ASP A 43 -13.26 -0.93 -11.86
CA ASP A 43 -12.56 0.35 -11.87
C ASP A 43 -11.10 0.21 -12.37
N HIS A 44 -10.26 1.24 -12.14
CA HIS A 44 -8.84 1.20 -12.50
C HIS A 44 -8.10 0.01 -11.88
N ARG A 45 -8.48 -0.43 -10.65
CA ARG A 45 -7.84 -1.56 -9.96
C ARG A 45 -8.09 -2.88 -10.68
N GLY A 46 -9.34 -3.10 -11.13
CA GLY A 46 -9.67 -4.27 -11.94
C GLY A 46 -8.95 -4.27 -13.29
N LEU A 47 -8.77 -3.08 -13.90
CA LEU A 47 -7.99 -2.94 -15.13
C LEU A 47 -6.50 -3.24 -14.91
N MET A 48 -5.92 -2.72 -13.83
CA MET A 48 -4.56 -3.06 -13.43
C MET A 48 -4.42 -4.57 -13.13
N HIS A 49 -5.44 -5.19 -12.53
CA HIS A 49 -5.43 -6.64 -12.30
C HIS A 49 -5.33 -7.44 -13.60
N CYS A 50 -6.04 -7.01 -14.67
CA CYS A 50 -5.87 -7.61 -15.99
C CYS A 50 -4.42 -7.52 -16.50
N LEU A 51 -3.76 -6.38 -16.28
CA LEU A 51 -2.36 -6.21 -16.66
C LEU A 51 -1.44 -7.12 -15.84
N TRP A 52 -1.71 -7.26 -14.52
CA TRP A 52 -0.97 -8.16 -13.64
C TRP A 52 -1.06 -9.60 -14.08
N GLU A 53 -2.22 -10.10 -14.48
CA GLU A 53 -2.39 -11.49 -14.94
C GLU A 53 -1.52 -11.79 -16.18
N ILE A 54 -1.33 -10.82 -17.07
CA ILE A 54 -0.44 -11.01 -18.23
C ILE A 54 1.04 -10.93 -17.83
N ILE A 55 1.41 -9.98 -16.95
CA ILE A 55 2.77 -9.88 -16.41
C ILE A 55 3.14 -11.15 -15.64
N ASP A 56 2.26 -11.63 -14.77
CA ASP A 56 2.50 -12.80 -13.92
C ASP A 56 2.73 -14.08 -14.79
N ASN A 57 2.10 -14.18 -15.97
CA ASN A 57 2.41 -15.28 -16.90
C ASN A 57 3.84 -15.21 -17.47
N ALA A 58 4.34 -14.01 -17.75
CA ALA A 58 5.73 -13.82 -18.18
C ALA A 58 6.71 -14.07 -17.02
N VAL A 59 6.35 -13.67 -15.80
CA VAL A 59 7.14 -13.93 -14.59
C VAL A 59 7.21 -15.42 -14.26
N ASP A 60 6.16 -16.19 -14.51
CA ASP A 60 6.19 -17.64 -14.33
C ASP A 60 7.24 -18.31 -15.25
N GLU A 61 7.45 -17.81 -16.47
CA GLU A 61 8.56 -18.25 -17.33
C GLU A 61 9.94 -17.89 -16.75
N ALA A 62 10.02 -16.73 -16.08
CA ALA A 62 11.27 -16.31 -15.42
C ALA A 62 11.58 -17.14 -14.17
N LEU A 63 10.57 -17.51 -13.38
CA LEU A 63 10.73 -18.41 -12.23
C LEU A 63 11.28 -19.79 -12.61
N GLU A 64 10.91 -20.27 -13.79
CA GLU A 64 11.43 -21.53 -14.34
C GLU A 64 12.80 -21.35 -15.07
N GLY A 65 13.36 -20.14 -15.05
CA GLY A 65 14.66 -19.84 -15.67
C GLY A 65 14.64 -19.73 -17.18
N HIS A 66 13.48 -19.55 -17.78
CA HIS A 66 13.33 -19.48 -19.25
C HIS A 66 13.16 -18.05 -19.79
N CYS A 67 13.00 -17.07 -18.90
CA CYS A 67 12.84 -15.67 -19.26
C CYS A 67 13.74 -14.80 -18.37
N ASP A 68 14.43 -13.83 -18.95
CA ASP A 68 15.27 -12.88 -18.22
C ASP A 68 14.88 -11.41 -18.50
N THR A 69 13.95 -11.18 -19.41
CA THR A 69 13.53 -9.82 -19.80
C THR A 69 12.03 -9.79 -20.10
N ILE A 70 11.36 -8.84 -19.46
CA ILE A 70 9.94 -8.53 -19.67
C ILE A 70 9.81 -7.04 -20.01
N ASP A 71 9.15 -6.74 -21.13
CA ASP A 71 8.82 -5.37 -21.54
C ASP A 71 7.33 -5.12 -21.35
N VAL A 72 6.97 -4.08 -20.63
CA VAL A 72 5.58 -3.64 -20.40
C VAL A 72 5.38 -2.25 -20.96
N ARG A 73 4.40 -2.07 -21.86
CA ARG A 73 4.12 -0.78 -22.51
C ARG A 73 2.69 -0.34 -22.31
N LEU A 74 2.50 0.92 -21.93
CA LEU A 74 1.22 1.59 -21.91
C LEU A 74 1.12 2.50 -23.14
N HIS A 75 0.21 2.18 -24.06
CA HIS A 75 0.12 2.84 -25.36
C HIS A 75 -0.87 4.01 -25.36
N PRO A 76 -0.68 5.00 -26.28
CA PRO A 76 -1.57 6.16 -26.41
C PRO A 76 -3.04 5.83 -26.73
N ASP A 77 -3.28 4.65 -27.34
CA ASP A 77 -4.62 4.17 -27.71
C ASP A 77 -5.34 3.41 -26.58
N HIS A 78 -4.92 3.63 -25.33
CA HIS A 78 -5.45 2.99 -24.12
C HIS A 78 -5.26 1.47 -24.07
N SER A 79 -4.37 0.89 -24.89
CA SER A 79 -3.97 -0.50 -24.76
C SER A 79 -2.74 -0.64 -23.86
N ALA A 80 -2.54 -1.86 -23.36
CA ALA A 80 -1.29 -2.25 -22.73
C ALA A 80 -0.70 -3.47 -23.44
N SER A 81 0.61 -3.58 -23.47
CA SER A 81 1.29 -4.78 -23.99
C SER A 81 2.37 -5.26 -23.04
N VAL A 82 2.52 -6.58 -22.99
CA VAL A 82 3.57 -7.29 -22.25
C VAL A 82 4.28 -8.21 -23.23
N ALA A 83 5.59 -8.16 -23.24
CA ALA A 83 6.42 -9.04 -24.04
C ALA A 83 7.48 -9.70 -23.16
N ASP A 84 7.64 -11.01 -23.28
CA ASP A 84 8.67 -11.81 -22.64
C ASP A 84 9.58 -12.48 -23.67
N ASN A 85 10.75 -12.89 -23.23
CA ASN A 85 11.68 -13.71 -24.02
C ASN A 85 11.73 -15.17 -23.54
N GLY A 86 10.63 -15.67 -22.96
CA GLY A 86 10.46 -17.04 -22.48
C GLY A 86 10.35 -18.08 -23.60
N ARG A 87 9.87 -19.27 -23.28
CA ARG A 87 9.73 -20.38 -24.25
C ARG A 87 8.69 -20.13 -25.33
N GLY A 88 7.79 -19.18 -25.13
CA GLY A 88 6.61 -18.95 -25.95
C GLY A 88 5.52 -20.00 -25.73
N ILE A 89 4.25 -19.58 -25.75
CA ILE A 89 3.10 -20.47 -25.62
C ILE A 89 3.15 -21.58 -26.68
N PRO A 90 2.79 -22.85 -26.35
CA PRO A 90 2.70 -23.91 -27.33
C PRO A 90 1.80 -23.56 -28.52
N VAL A 91 2.31 -23.74 -29.73
CA VAL A 91 1.60 -23.43 -30.99
C VAL A 91 0.98 -24.64 -31.64
N ASP A 92 1.32 -25.83 -31.18
CA ASP A 92 0.82 -27.12 -31.61
C ASP A 92 -0.61 -27.37 -31.08
N ILE A 93 -1.28 -28.35 -31.71
CA ILE A 93 -2.64 -28.73 -31.32
C ILE A 93 -2.60 -29.53 -30.01
N VAL A 94 -3.42 -29.09 -29.04
CA VAL A 94 -3.55 -29.77 -27.76
C VAL A 94 -4.31 -31.11 -27.94
N PRO A 95 -3.73 -32.25 -27.51
CA PRO A 95 -4.38 -33.54 -27.62
C PRO A 95 -5.76 -33.55 -26.98
N GLY A 96 -6.76 -34.05 -27.68
CA GLY A 96 -8.14 -34.16 -27.22
C GLY A 96 -8.98 -32.87 -27.28
N GLN A 97 -8.36 -31.72 -27.60
CA GLN A 97 -9.09 -30.44 -27.71
C GLN A 97 -9.27 -30.00 -29.18
N GLY A 98 -8.43 -30.45 -30.10
CA GLY A 98 -8.44 -30.01 -31.48
C GLY A 98 -8.09 -28.53 -31.72
N LEU A 99 -7.64 -27.83 -30.69
CA LEU A 99 -7.31 -26.41 -30.68
C LEU A 99 -5.81 -26.21 -30.44
N THR A 100 -5.24 -25.11 -30.92
CA THR A 100 -3.85 -24.74 -30.62
C THR A 100 -3.66 -24.38 -29.15
N GLY A 101 -2.44 -24.57 -28.64
CA GLY A 101 -2.12 -24.19 -27.25
C GLY A 101 -2.45 -22.70 -26.95
N VAL A 102 -2.18 -21.80 -27.90
CA VAL A 102 -2.53 -20.38 -27.80
C VAL A 102 -4.03 -20.21 -27.60
N GLU A 103 -4.85 -20.87 -28.42
CA GLU A 103 -6.29 -20.75 -28.32
C GLU A 103 -6.83 -21.32 -27.01
N VAL A 104 -6.34 -22.48 -26.60
CA VAL A 104 -6.75 -23.12 -25.34
C VAL A 104 -6.49 -22.20 -24.15
N VAL A 105 -5.30 -21.57 -24.06
CA VAL A 105 -4.92 -20.67 -22.96
C VAL A 105 -5.82 -19.45 -22.89
N TYR A 106 -6.26 -18.91 -24.03
CA TYR A 106 -7.05 -17.67 -24.05
C TYR A 106 -8.59 -17.89 -24.11
N THR A 107 -9.07 -19.09 -24.47
CA THR A 107 -10.50 -19.34 -24.61
C THR A 107 -11.09 -20.31 -23.57
N LYS A 108 -10.27 -21.12 -22.92
CA LYS A 108 -10.75 -22.10 -21.95
C LYS A 108 -10.41 -21.64 -20.52
N LEU A 109 -11.41 -21.66 -19.64
CA LEU A 109 -11.18 -21.50 -18.21
C LEU A 109 -10.56 -22.79 -17.66
N HIS A 110 -9.70 -22.65 -16.67
CA HIS A 110 -8.99 -23.78 -16.05
C HIS A 110 -8.15 -24.58 -17.04
N ALA A 111 -7.50 -23.90 -17.97
CA ALA A 111 -6.60 -24.49 -18.94
C ALA A 111 -5.19 -23.89 -18.83
N GLY A 112 -4.18 -24.75 -19.01
CA GLY A 112 -2.77 -24.30 -19.00
C GLY A 112 -1.81 -25.42 -18.58
N GLY A 113 -0.52 -25.25 -18.83
CA GLY A 113 0.53 -26.19 -18.47
C GLY A 113 0.83 -26.29 -16.96
N LYS A 114 0.10 -25.53 -16.12
CA LYS A 114 0.31 -25.44 -14.68
C LYS A 114 -0.45 -26.50 -13.87
N PHE A 115 -1.35 -27.29 -14.50
CA PHE A 115 -2.20 -28.29 -13.84
C PHE A 115 -1.65 -29.71 -13.80
N GLY A 116 -0.52 -29.99 -14.37
CA GLY A 116 -0.01 -31.34 -14.45
C GLY A 116 1.47 -31.45 -14.14
N GLY A 117 1.85 -31.37 -12.90
CA GLY A 117 3.11 -31.81 -12.25
C GLY A 117 4.46 -31.82 -12.99
N GLY A 118 4.59 -31.23 -14.16
CA GLY A 118 5.76 -31.44 -15.01
C GLY A 118 6.45 -30.21 -15.57
N SER A 119 5.78 -29.06 -15.64
CA SER A 119 6.34 -27.90 -16.36
C SER A 119 6.60 -26.67 -15.52
N TYR A 120 6.01 -26.58 -14.32
CA TYR A 120 6.17 -25.45 -13.40
C TYR A 120 6.23 -25.96 -11.95
N ALA A 121 7.37 -25.77 -11.29
CA ALA A 121 7.59 -26.18 -9.91
C ALA A 121 6.92 -25.20 -8.93
N ALA A 122 6.89 -23.91 -9.26
CA ALA A 122 6.22 -22.87 -8.50
C ALA A 122 5.67 -21.82 -9.48
N SER A 123 4.41 -21.47 -9.39
CA SER A 123 3.82 -20.44 -10.24
C SER A 123 2.95 -19.46 -9.48
N GLY A 124 2.87 -18.21 -9.95
CA GLY A 124 1.94 -17.19 -9.46
C GLY A 124 0.52 -17.44 -9.97
N GLY A 125 0.39 -17.97 -11.16
CA GLY A 125 -0.89 -18.29 -11.81
C GLY A 125 -1.45 -19.64 -11.40
N LEU A 126 -2.17 -19.72 -10.27
CA LEU A 126 -2.64 -20.99 -9.68
C LEU A 126 -3.90 -21.57 -10.32
N HIS A 127 -4.74 -20.73 -10.94
CA HIS A 127 -6.09 -21.14 -11.35
C HIS A 127 -6.25 -21.39 -12.85
N GLY A 128 -5.24 -21.04 -13.67
CA GLY A 128 -5.28 -21.20 -15.13
C GLY A 128 -6.43 -20.45 -15.80
N VAL A 129 -6.83 -19.31 -15.23
CA VAL A 129 -7.94 -18.49 -15.73
C VAL A 129 -7.52 -17.08 -16.14
N GLY A 130 -6.36 -16.57 -15.68
CA GLY A 130 -5.97 -15.18 -15.86
C GLY A 130 -5.97 -14.72 -17.31
N ALA A 131 -5.29 -15.44 -18.21
CA ALA A 131 -5.22 -15.08 -19.62
C ALA A 131 -6.61 -15.10 -20.30
N SER A 132 -7.44 -16.10 -20.02
CA SER A 132 -8.79 -16.21 -20.59
C SER A 132 -9.75 -15.17 -20.01
N VAL A 133 -9.58 -14.78 -18.74
CA VAL A 133 -10.31 -13.68 -18.11
C VAL A 133 -9.96 -12.36 -18.78
N VAL A 134 -8.66 -12.05 -18.97
CA VAL A 134 -8.25 -10.83 -19.68
C VAL A 134 -8.81 -10.78 -21.08
N ASN A 135 -8.75 -11.91 -21.81
CA ASN A 135 -9.33 -12.01 -23.13
C ASN A 135 -10.85 -11.70 -23.12
N ALA A 136 -11.61 -12.31 -22.22
CA ALA A 136 -13.04 -12.08 -22.09
C ALA A 136 -13.39 -10.60 -21.78
N LEU A 137 -12.55 -9.90 -21.04
CA LEU A 137 -12.74 -8.51 -20.62
C LEU A 137 -12.11 -7.47 -21.56
N SER A 138 -11.51 -7.94 -22.66
CA SER A 138 -10.88 -7.11 -23.70
C SER A 138 -11.81 -6.91 -24.90
N ALA A 139 -11.90 -5.68 -25.40
CA ALA A 139 -12.54 -5.40 -26.67
C ALA A 139 -11.76 -6.04 -27.83
N ARG A 140 -10.42 -6.08 -27.68
CA ARG A 140 -9.48 -6.75 -28.55
C ARG A 140 -8.29 -7.27 -27.75
N LEU A 141 -7.82 -8.45 -28.08
CA LEU A 141 -6.58 -8.99 -27.55
C LEU A 141 -5.81 -9.67 -28.71
N ASP A 142 -4.54 -9.30 -28.85
CA ASP A 142 -3.62 -9.83 -29.85
C ASP A 142 -2.48 -10.57 -29.16
N VAL A 143 -2.22 -11.80 -29.58
CA VAL A 143 -1.13 -12.65 -29.08
C VAL A 143 -0.18 -12.95 -30.20
N GLN A 144 1.09 -12.65 -30.02
CA GLN A 144 2.17 -13.08 -30.90
C GLN A 144 3.11 -14.01 -30.13
N VAL A 145 3.49 -15.11 -30.77
CA VAL A 145 4.40 -16.11 -30.20
C VAL A 145 5.54 -16.36 -31.16
N ASP A 146 6.76 -16.10 -30.70
CA ASP A 146 7.99 -16.46 -31.38
C ASP A 146 8.39 -17.87 -30.97
N ARG A 147 8.26 -18.85 -31.87
CA ARG A 147 8.59 -20.25 -31.62
C ARG A 147 8.93 -20.98 -32.88
N GLY A 148 9.93 -21.88 -32.84
CA GLY A 148 10.33 -22.70 -33.98
C GLY A 148 10.86 -21.93 -35.20
N GLY A 149 11.37 -20.68 -34.98
CA GLY A 149 11.88 -19.83 -36.05
C GLY A 149 10.81 -19.02 -36.79
N LYS A 150 9.60 -18.98 -36.25
CA LYS A 150 8.45 -18.26 -36.82
C LYS A 150 7.78 -17.43 -35.75
N THR A 151 7.18 -16.31 -36.17
CA THR A 151 6.23 -15.54 -35.35
C THR A 151 4.82 -15.97 -35.73
N HIS A 152 4.10 -16.49 -34.77
CA HIS A 152 2.69 -16.85 -34.89
C HIS A 152 1.82 -15.77 -34.25
N GLU A 153 0.64 -15.52 -34.83
CA GLU A 153 -0.31 -14.54 -34.30
C GLU A 153 -1.72 -15.11 -34.24
N MET A 154 -2.42 -14.80 -33.16
CA MET A 154 -3.85 -15.02 -32.99
C MET A 154 -4.48 -13.78 -32.34
N CYS A 155 -5.64 -13.41 -32.84
CA CYS A 155 -6.39 -12.25 -32.34
C CYS A 155 -7.76 -12.69 -31.80
N PHE A 156 -8.24 -11.93 -30.83
CA PHE A 156 -9.52 -12.21 -30.18
C PHE A 156 -10.34 -10.92 -30.04
N ARG A 157 -11.64 -11.05 -30.15
CA ARG A 157 -12.60 -10.00 -29.85
C ARG A 157 -13.54 -10.48 -28.76
N ARG A 158 -13.44 -9.89 -27.56
CA ARG A 158 -14.29 -10.22 -26.41
C ARG A 158 -14.30 -11.72 -26.07
N GLY A 159 -13.15 -12.35 -26.16
CA GLY A 159 -13.00 -13.77 -25.92
C GLY A 159 -13.14 -14.67 -27.16
N GLU A 160 -13.67 -14.18 -28.26
CA GLU A 160 -13.90 -14.92 -29.50
C GLU A 160 -12.68 -14.85 -30.40
N PRO A 161 -12.11 -16.01 -30.85
CA PRO A 161 -10.97 -16.04 -31.77
C PRO A 161 -11.37 -15.68 -33.20
N GLY A 162 -10.53 -14.93 -33.91
CA GLY A 162 -10.82 -14.53 -35.29
C GLY A 162 -9.72 -13.66 -35.90
N GLN A 163 -10.06 -12.95 -36.95
CA GLN A 163 -9.15 -12.07 -37.67
C GLN A 163 -9.69 -10.65 -37.74
N PHE A 164 -8.82 -9.68 -37.47
CA PHE A 164 -9.09 -8.28 -37.72
C PHE A 164 -8.57 -7.84 -39.08
N ASP A 165 -9.34 -7.01 -39.77
CA ASP A 165 -8.84 -6.27 -40.95
C ASP A 165 -8.17 -4.98 -40.47
N ASP A 166 -6.86 -5.02 -40.30
CA ASP A 166 -6.02 -3.90 -39.86
C ASP A 166 -5.42 -3.11 -41.03
N SER A 167 -5.99 -3.21 -42.23
CA SER A 167 -5.49 -2.55 -43.43
C SER A 167 -5.36 -1.02 -43.30
N LYS A 168 -6.16 -0.40 -42.41
CA LYS A 168 -6.14 1.05 -42.13
C LYS A 168 -5.41 1.37 -40.82
N GLN A 169 -5.77 0.70 -39.75
CA GLN A 169 -5.22 0.93 -38.41
C GLN A 169 -5.53 -0.26 -37.51
N ARG A 170 -4.59 -0.61 -36.63
CA ARG A 170 -4.77 -1.65 -35.62
C ARG A 170 -5.51 -1.10 -34.40
N THR A 171 -6.83 -1.34 -34.35
CA THR A 171 -7.70 -0.83 -33.28
C THR A 171 -8.74 -1.90 -32.88
N PRO A 172 -9.37 -1.75 -31.68
CA PRO A 172 -10.48 -2.64 -31.29
C PRO A 172 -11.72 -2.50 -32.19
N ASN A 173 -11.82 -1.42 -32.95
CA ASN A 173 -12.92 -1.17 -33.86
C ASN A 173 -12.69 -1.65 -35.31
N SER A 174 -11.51 -2.20 -35.62
CA SER A 174 -11.23 -2.82 -36.92
C SER A 174 -12.28 -3.89 -37.24
N PRO A 175 -12.68 -4.09 -38.52
CA PRO A 175 -13.58 -5.17 -38.90
C PRO A 175 -13.05 -6.51 -38.42
N PHE A 176 -13.91 -7.32 -37.84
CA PHE A 176 -13.55 -8.60 -37.25
C PHE A 176 -14.37 -9.73 -37.85
N THR A 177 -13.69 -10.81 -38.23
CA THR A 177 -14.32 -12.03 -38.72
C THR A 177 -13.97 -13.18 -37.78
N PRO A 178 -14.94 -13.75 -37.05
CA PRO A 178 -14.70 -14.90 -36.19
C PRO A 178 -14.37 -16.14 -37.02
N PHE A 179 -13.64 -17.07 -36.43
CA PHE A 179 -13.41 -18.39 -37.04
C PHE A 179 -14.67 -19.25 -36.90
N THR A 180 -15.12 -19.89 -38.00
CA THR A 180 -16.33 -20.71 -38.03
C THR A 180 -16.03 -22.21 -38.00
N ASP A 181 -14.92 -22.66 -38.62
CA ASP A 181 -14.58 -24.05 -38.80
C ASP A 181 -13.16 -24.42 -38.30
N GLY A 182 -12.92 -24.05 -37.03
CA GLY A 182 -11.59 -24.24 -36.43
C GLY A 182 -10.71 -22.99 -36.57
N SER A 183 -9.89 -22.74 -35.58
CA SER A 183 -9.04 -21.56 -35.57
C SER A 183 -7.75 -21.81 -36.38
N THR A 184 -7.29 -20.75 -37.01
CA THR A 184 -6.01 -20.76 -37.72
C THR A 184 -5.02 -19.86 -37.03
N LEU A 185 -3.97 -20.45 -36.45
CA LEU A 185 -2.83 -19.68 -35.94
C LEU A 185 -2.00 -19.20 -37.13
N LYS A 186 -2.01 -17.90 -37.38
CA LYS A 186 -1.38 -17.26 -38.54
C LYS A 186 0.14 -17.12 -38.34
N THR A 187 0.95 -17.53 -39.30
CA THR A 187 2.39 -17.19 -39.32
C THR A 187 2.54 -15.81 -39.95
N VAL A 188 3.01 -14.83 -39.18
CA VAL A 188 3.14 -13.42 -39.60
C VAL A 188 4.58 -12.98 -39.83
N GLY A 189 5.55 -13.77 -39.38
CA GLY A 189 6.98 -13.43 -39.53
C GLY A 189 7.90 -14.63 -39.39
N LYS A 190 9.19 -14.36 -39.63
CA LYS A 190 10.29 -15.29 -39.37
C LYS A 190 11.24 -14.64 -38.38
N VAL A 191 11.67 -15.41 -37.40
CA VAL A 191 12.64 -15.01 -36.36
C VAL A 191 13.80 -16.01 -36.35
N LYS A 192 14.88 -15.67 -35.64
CA LYS A 192 15.96 -16.65 -35.42
C LYS A 192 15.40 -17.84 -34.66
N LYS A 193 15.83 -19.06 -35.00
CA LYS A 193 15.33 -20.29 -34.36
C LYS A 193 15.52 -20.34 -32.85
N ALA A 194 16.54 -19.64 -32.34
CA ALA A 194 16.82 -19.50 -30.91
C ALA A 194 16.01 -18.35 -30.23
N GLN A 195 15.34 -17.52 -31.02
CA GLN A 195 14.49 -16.46 -30.48
C GLN A 195 13.12 -17.04 -30.17
N THR A 196 12.74 -16.98 -28.91
CA THR A 196 11.43 -17.39 -28.40
C THR A 196 10.83 -16.32 -27.53
N GLY A 197 9.53 -16.35 -27.30
CA GLY A 197 8.85 -15.42 -26.42
C GLY A 197 7.38 -15.29 -26.75
N THR A 198 6.67 -14.59 -25.85
CA THR A 198 5.26 -14.26 -26.05
C THR A 198 5.08 -12.74 -25.95
N ARG A 199 4.27 -12.19 -26.83
CA ARG A 199 3.85 -10.79 -26.76
C ARG A 199 2.34 -10.73 -26.78
N VAL A 200 1.76 -10.08 -25.77
CA VAL A 200 0.33 -9.89 -25.62
C VAL A 200 0.03 -8.42 -25.63
N ARG A 201 -0.92 -7.98 -26.44
CA ARG A 201 -1.45 -6.61 -26.39
C ARG A 201 -2.96 -6.67 -26.26
N PHE A 202 -3.52 -5.91 -25.33
CA PHE A 202 -4.96 -5.91 -25.09
C PHE A 202 -5.53 -4.50 -24.91
N TRP A 203 -6.76 -4.33 -25.35
CA TRP A 203 -7.58 -3.13 -25.17
C TRP A 203 -8.75 -3.47 -24.28
N ALA A 204 -8.90 -2.76 -23.18
CA ALA A 204 -10.01 -2.94 -22.26
C ALA A 204 -11.37 -2.77 -22.97
N ASP A 205 -12.36 -3.58 -22.61
CA ASP A 205 -13.72 -3.39 -23.13
C ASP A 205 -14.47 -2.38 -22.28
N PHE A 206 -14.65 -1.16 -22.81
CA PHE A 206 -15.41 -0.09 -22.16
C PHE A 206 -16.91 -0.36 -22.06
N GLN A 207 -17.42 -1.50 -22.51
CA GLN A 207 -18.74 -2.00 -22.13
C GLN A 207 -18.75 -2.57 -20.70
N ILE A 208 -17.59 -2.91 -20.16
CA ILE A 208 -17.39 -3.50 -18.81
C ILE A 208 -16.70 -2.50 -17.88
N PHE A 209 -15.62 -1.90 -18.36
CA PHE A 209 -14.89 -0.88 -17.62
C PHE A 209 -15.48 0.50 -17.92
N PRO A 210 -15.59 1.39 -16.92
CA PRO A 210 -15.98 2.78 -17.17
C PRO A 210 -14.91 3.48 -18.02
N SER A 211 -15.30 4.45 -18.81
CA SER A 211 -14.39 5.23 -19.67
C SER A 211 -13.32 6.02 -18.89
N THR A 212 -13.50 6.18 -17.58
CA THR A 212 -12.54 6.81 -16.67
C THR A 212 -11.49 5.83 -16.14
N ALA A 213 -11.66 4.52 -16.36
CA ALA A 213 -10.66 3.54 -15.97
C ALA A 213 -9.44 3.64 -16.89
N GLY A 214 -8.27 3.76 -16.31
CA GLY A 214 -7.00 3.84 -17.03
C GLY A 214 -5.90 3.09 -16.30
N PHE A 215 -4.83 2.75 -17.02
CA PHE A 215 -3.65 2.17 -16.42
C PHE A 215 -2.88 3.21 -15.59
N SER A 216 -2.52 2.85 -14.37
CA SER A 216 -1.71 3.67 -13.48
C SER A 216 -0.22 3.38 -13.74
N TRP A 217 0.56 4.43 -14.00
CA TRP A 217 2.00 4.31 -14.16
C TRP A 217 2.69 3.97 -12.84
N ASP A 218 2.28 4.62 -11.76
CA ASP A 218 2.88 4.44 -10.44
C ASP A 218 2.63 3.02 -9.91
N ASP A 219 1.42 2.48 -10.08
CA ASP A 219 1.11 1.10 -9.70
C ASP A 219 1.91 0.09 -10.55
N LEU A 220 2.11 0.38 -11.85
CA LEU A 220 2.94 -0.45 -12.72
C LEU A 220 4.38 -0.47 -12.21
N LEU A 221 4.98 0.68 -11.90
CA LEU A 221 6.34 0.77 -11.40
C LEU A 221 6.51 0.07 -10.05
N ALA A 222 5.55 0.27 -9.13
CA ALA A 222 5.57 -0.37 -7.82
C ALA A 222 5.56 -1.90 -7.96
N ARG A 223 4.67 -2.45 -8.80
CA ARG A 223 4.57 -3.90 -9.05
C ARG A 223 5.81 -4.44 -9.76
N ALA A 224 6.29 -3.76 -10.80
CA ALA A 224 7.47 -4.17 -11.57
C ALA A 224 8.73 -4.23 -10.69
N ARG A 225 8.95 -3.19 -9.88
CA ARG A 225 10.05 -3.14 -8.90
C ARG A 225 9.96 -4.29 -7.91
N GLN A 226 8.79 -4.50 -7.30
CA GLN A 226 8.56 -5.59 -6.35
C GLN A 226 8.84 -6.95 -6.99
N THR A 227 8.35 -7.19 -8.21
CA THR A 227 8.57 -8.45 -8.93
C THR A 227 10.04 -8.65 -9.28
N ALA A 228 10.75 -7.60 -9.71
CA ALA A 228 12.18 -7.68 -10.01
C ALA A 228 13.03 -8.02 -8.76
N PHE A 229 12.63 -7.58 -7.56
CA PHE A 229 13.26 -8.03 -6.31
C PHE A 229 13.00 -9.51 -6.01
N LEU A 230 11.82 -10.02 -6.35
CA LEU A 230 11.43 -11.41 -6.02
C LEU A 230 12.00 -12.43 -7.00
N VAL A 231 12.42 -11.99 -8.19
CA VAL A 231 13.01 -12.85 -9.23
C VAL A 231 14.39 -12.32 -9.60
N PRO A 232 15.44 -12.72 -8.89
CA PRO A 232 16.80 -12.22 -9.10
C PRO A 232 17.26 -12.40 -10.56
N GLY A 233 17.85 -11.35 -11.13
CA GLY A 233 18.35 -11.36 -12.50
C GLY A 233 17.30 -11.09 -13.59
N LEU A 234 16.01 -11.04 -13.25
CA LEU A 234 14.96 -10.61 -14.17
C LEU A 234 15.01 -9.10 -14.39
N THR A 235 15.03 -8.70 -15.66
CA THR A 235 14.89 -7.30 -16.08
C THR A 235 13.45 -7.02 -16.46
N ILE A 236 12.82 -6.02 -15.83
CA ILE A 236 11.49 -5.55 -16.21
C ILE A 236 11.60 -4.11 -16.69
N ASN A 237 11.34 -3.89 -17.96
CA ASN A 237 11.32 -2.58 -18.59
C ASN A 237 9.87 -2.09 -18.69
N CYS A 238 9.60 -0.91 -18.19
CA CYS A 238 8.30 -0.26 -18.23
C CYS A 238 8.37 0.97 -19.13
N TYR A 239 7.39 1.14 -20.01
CA TYR A 239 7.30 2.25 -20.94
C TYR A 239 5.90 2.87 -20.88
N ASP A 240 5.82 4.18 -20.76
CA ASP A 240 4.58 4.93 -20.87
C ASP A 240 4.64 5.85 -22.09
N GLU A 241 3.98 5.45 -23.17
CA GLU A 241 3.93 6.13 -24.46
C GLU A 241 2.71 7.08 -24.56
N ARG A 242 1.96 7.31 -23.48
CA ARG A 242 0.70 8.09 -23.51
C ARG A 242 0.91 9.60 -23.48
N GLY A 243 2.08 10.07 -23.03
CA GLY A 243 2.42 11.48 -22.96
C GLY A 243 3.08 11.99 -24.26
N GLU A 244 3.46 13.27 -24.28
CA GLU A 244 4.24 13.85 -25.37
C GLU A 244 5.67 13.28 -25.41
N GLU A 245 6.22 12.93 -24.25
CA GLU A 245 7.50 12.26 -24.08
C GLU A 245 7.27 10.86 -23.50
N GLU A 246 7.96 9.88 -24.05
CA GLU A 246 7.97 8.51 -23.52
C GLU A 246 8.68 8.48 -22.17
N LYS A 247 8.01 7.93 -21.14
CA LYS A 247 8.64 7.64 -19.86
C LYS A 247 9.14 6.19 -19.88
N THR A 248 10.36 6.00 -19.41
CA THR A 248 10.98 4.67 -19.36
C THR A 248 11.60 4.44 -18.00
N GLU A 249 11.30 3.28 -17.40
CA GLU A 249 11.93 2.81 -16.17
C GLU A 249 12.31 1.33 -16.32
N SER A 250 13.42 0.94 -15.74
CA SER A 250 13.93 -0.43 -15.80
C SER A 250 14.34 -0.91 -14.43
N PHE A 251 13.91 -2.11 -14.06
CA PHE A 251 14.19 -2.72 -12.77
C PHE A 251 14.93 -4.05 -12.98
N ARG A 252 16.06 -4.20 -12.28
CA ARG A 252 16.81 -5.44 -12.19
C ARG A 252 17.55 -5.46 -10.86
N PHE A 253 17.40 -6.52 -10.09
CA PHE A 253 18.05 -6.70 -8.80
C PHE A 253 18.65 -8.10 -8.71
N ASP A 254 19.97 -8.17 -8.73
CA ASP A 254 20.67 -9.45 -8.69
C ASP A 254 20.76 -10.03 -7.26
N GLY A 255 20.66 -9.17 -6.23
CA GLY A 255 20.64 -9.57 -4.81
C GLY A 255 19.27 -10.02 -4.28
N GLY A 256 18.21 -9.92 -5.10
CA GLY A 256 16.89 -10.48 -4.78
C GLY A 256 16.27 -9.92 -3.50
N VAL A 257 15.81 -10.81 -2.62
CA VAL A 257 15.16 -10.43 -1.34
C VAL A 257 16.08 -9.62 -0.43
N VAL A 258 17.41 -9.76 -0.57
CA VAL A 258 18.39 -8.97 0.20
C VAL A 258 18.36 -7.51 -0.25
N ASP A 259 18.36 -7.27 -1.56
CA ASP A 259 18.23 -5.92 -2.12
C ASP A 259 16.88 -5.32 -1.73
N PHE A 260 15.83 -6.14 -1.73
CA PHE A 260 14.50 -5.70 -1.32
C PHE A 260 14.46 -5.28 0.16
N ALA A 261 15.02 -6.08 1.06
CA ALA A 261 15.09 -5.73 2.48
C ALA A 261 15.93 -4.47 2.73
N ASN A 262 17.02 -4.29 1.98
CA ASN A 262 17.84 -3.08 2.03
C ASN A 262 17.09 -1.86 1.50
N TRP A 263 16.30 -2.02 0.44
CA TRP A 263 15.47 -0.96 -0.12
C TRP A 263 14.35 -0.54 0.83
N LEU A 264 13.72 -1.50 1.53
CA LEU A 264 12.67 -1.22 2.52
C LEU A 264 13.21 -0.57 3.79
N ALA A 265 14.48 -0.74 4.10
CA ALA A 265 15.07 -0.28 5.34
C ALA A 265 15.40 1.21 5.28
N SER A 266 14.77 1.99 6.13
CA SER A 266 14.88 3.45 6.21
C SER A 266 15.87 3.95 7.26
N ASP A 267 16.41 3.05 8.11
CA ASP A 267 17.21 3.44 9.26
C ASP A 267 18.61 2.79 9.29
N GLY A 268 19.48 3.31 10.16
CA GLY A 268 20.84 2.79 10.36
C GLY A 268 20.82 1.34 10.83
N PRO A 269 21.72 0.47 10.33
CA PRO A 269 21.73 -0.95 10.64
C PRO A 269 22.27 -1.24 12.06
N VAL A 270 21.60 -2.13 12.78
CA VAL A 270 22.12 -2.84 13.97
C VAL A 270 22.77 -4.15 13.54
N THR A 271 22.20 -4.80 12.52
CA THR A 271 22.78 -5.97 11.85
C THR A 271 22.90 -5.69 10.37
N ASP A 272 23.84 -6.36 9.70
CA ASP A 272 23.76 -6.50 8.25
C ASP A 272 22.46 -7.22 7.86
N THR A 273 22.11 -7.16 6.59
CA THR A 273 20.99 -7.93 6.09
C THR A 273 21.39 -9.40 5.98
N TRP A 274 20.77 -10.22 6.79
CA TRP A 274 20.99 -11.66 6.81
C TRP A 274 20.14 -12.33 5.75
N HIS A 275 20.77 -13.21 4.97
CA HIS A 275 20.10 -13.99 3.95
C HIS A 275 19.92 -15.44 4.45
N ILE A 276 18.69 -15.86 4.62
CA ILE A 276 18.30 -17.18 5.12
C ILE A 276 17.68 -17.94 3.97
N THR A 277 18.39 -18.96 3.47
CA THR A 277 17.92 -19.84 2.42
C THR A 277 17.88 -21.27 2.93
N GLY A 278 16.93 -22.03 2.44
CA GLY A 278 16.83 -23.45 2.74
C GLY A 278 15.58 -24.07 2.14
N GLU A 279 15.51 -25.37 2.23
CA GLU A 279 14.35 -26.15 1.75
C GLU A 279 13.87 -27.10 2.82
N GLY A 280 12.64 -27.54 2.68
CA GLY A 280 12.08 -28.60 3.53
C GLY A 280 10.95 -29.32 2.86
N THR A 281 10.90 -30.63 3.10
CA THR A 281 9.83 -31.48 2.60
C THR A 281 8.70 -31.57 3.63
N TYR A 282 7.49 -31.78 3.11
CA TYR A 282 6.29 -32.06 3.90
C TYR A 282 5.35 -32.98 3.12
N ASN A 283 4.55 -33.78 3.83
CA ASN A 283 3.55 -34.63 3.21
C ASN A 283 2.21 -33.88 3.13
N GLU A 284 1.57 -34.01 1.98
CA GLU A 284 0.24 -33.48 1.72
C GLU A 284 -0.67 -34.62 1.26
N THR A 285 -1.87 -34.72 1.85
CA THR A 285 -2.88 -35.66 1.40
C THR A 285 -3.69 -35.01 0.28
N VAL A 286 -3.51 -35.47 -0.94
CA VAL A 286 -4.25 -35.00 -2.12
C VAL A 286 -5.30 -36.03 -2.53
N GLN A 287 -6.42 -35.55 -3.07
CA GLN A 287 -7.44 -36.43 -3.67
C GLN A 287 -7.06 -36.68 -5.12
N ALA A 288 -6.38 -37.80 -5.37
CA ALA A 288 -6.02 -38.20 -6.73
C ALA A 288 -7.16 -39.00 -7.36
N LEU A 289 -7.47 -38.74 -8.62
CA LEU A 289 -8.44 -39.51 -9.39
C LEU A 289 -7.79 -40.84 -9.76
N ASP A 290 -8.37 -41.93 -9.31
CA ASP A 290 -7.97 -43.28 -9.74
C ASP A 290 -8.41 -43.50 -11.22
N SER A 291 -7.44 -43.67 -12.10
CA SER A 291 -7.68 -43.78 -13.56
C SER A 291 -8.48 -45.02 -13.95
N GLU A 292 -8.50 -46.06 -13.11
CA GLU A 292 -9.22 -47.29 -13.40
C GLU A 292 -10.66 -47.29 -12.88
N THR A 293 -10.87 -46.67 -11.73
CA THR A 293 -12.19 -46.71 -11.04
C THR A 293 -12.97 -45.40 -11.14
N GLY A 294 -12.32 -44.30 -11.51
CA GLY A 294 -12.92 -42.97 -11.53
C GLY A 294 -13.23 -42.41 -10.12
N HIS A 295 -12.82 -43.09 -9.05
CA HIS A 295 -13.01 -42.63 -7.67
C HIS A 295 -11.84 -41.80 -7.18
N LEU A 296 -12.14 -40.83 -6.31
CA LEU A 296 -11.10 -40.05 -5.63
C LEU A 296 -10.47 -40.89 -4.52
N ARG A 297 -9.17 -41.05 -4.55
CA ARG A 297 -8.37 -41.69 -3.49
C ARG A 297 -7.50 -40.67 -2.80
N ALA A 298 -7.50 -40.69 -1.47
CA ALA A 298 -6.56 -39.93 -0.66
C ALA A 298 -5.15 -40.54 -0.83
N THR A 299 -4.24 -39.77 -1.44
CA THR A 299 -2.86 -40.19 -1.67
C THR A 299 -1.93 -39.21 -0.98
N GLU A 300 -0.95 -39.71 -0.23
CA GLU A 300 0.11 -38.85 0.33
C GLU A 300 1.15 -38.53 -0.75
N VAL A 301 1.38 -37.25 -0.95
CA VAL A 301 2.41 -36.75 -1.87
C VAL A 301 3.42 -35.96 -1.06
N GLU A 302 4.71 -36.28 -1.24
CA GLU A 302 5.79 -35.47 -0.70
C GLU A 302 5.97 -34.21 -1.54
N ARG A 303 5.97 -33.04 -0.89
CA ARG A 303 6.14 -31.74 -1.50
C ARG A 303 7.38 -31.07 -0.92
N THR A 304 8.08 -30.30 -1.73
CA THR A 304 9.22 -29.49 -1.30
C THR A 304 8.79 -28.03 -1.23
N CYS A 305 9.22 -27.34 -0.17
CA CYS A 305 9.06 -25.91 -0.02
C CYS A 305 10.43 -25.26 0.11
N GLU A 306 10.73 -24.34 -0.78
CA GLU A 306 11.89 -23.47 -0.71
C GLU A 306 11.56 -22.26 0.17
N VAL A 307 12.51 -21.86 1.00
CA VAL A 307 12.42 -20.71 1.92
C VAL A 307 13.56 -19.76 1.56
N ASP A 308 13.22 -18.51 1.28
CA ASP A 308 14.16 -17.45 0.92
C ASP A 308 13.77 -16.18 1.66
N ILE A 309 14.58 -15.79 2.67
CA ILE A 309 14.25 -14.71 3.60
C ILE A 309 15.45 -13.78 3.75
N ALA A 310 15.19 -12.48 3.61
CA ALA A 310 16.11 -11.45 4.02
C ALA A 310 15.63 -10.81 5.33
N LEU A 311 16.55 -10.65 6.29
CA LEU A 311 16.23 -10.21 7.64
C LEU A 311 17.32 -9.26 8.15
N ARG A 312 16.94 -8.09 8.66
CA ARG A 312 17.84 -7.16 9.35
C ARG A 312 17.13 -6.46 10.50
N TRP A 313 17.92 -5.89 11.40
CA TRP A 313 17.45 -4.94 12.42
C TRP A 313 18.13 -3.61 12.25
N GLY A 314 17.35 -2.55 12.31
CA GLY A 314 17.80 -1.17 12.36
C GLY A 314 17.75 -0.59 13.78
N ILE A 315 18.21 0.64 13.93
CA ILE A 315 18.21 1.37 15.20
C ILE A 315 16.81 1.87 15.60
N GLY A 316 15.88 1.96 14.64
CA GLY A 316 14.50 2.41 14.84
C GLY A 316 13.64 1.39 15.58
N TYR A 317 12.34 1.67 15.59
CA TYR A 317 11.33 0.86 16.28
C TYR A 317 10.35 0.21 15.31
N ASP A 318 10.26 0.74 14.09
CA ASP A 318 9.28 0.32 13.11
C ASP A 318 9.60 -1.09 12.62
N THR A 319 8.55 -1.87 12.47
CA THR A 319 8.65 -3.23 11.96
C THR A 319 8.08 -3.26 10.55
N THR A 320 8.90 -3.63 9.58
CA THR A 320 8.49 -3.81 8.19
C THR A 320 8.63 -5.27 7.81
N VAL A 321 7.50 -5.94 7.54
CA VAL A 321 7.48 -7.33 7.11
C VAL A 321 6.71 -7.42 5.81
N GLN A 322 7.40 -7.79 4.74
CA GLN A 322 6.79 -8.14 3.46
C GLN A 322 6.83 -9.65 3.29
N SER A 323 5.72 -10.25 2.87
CA SER A 323 5.65 -11.69 2.74
C SER A 323 5.03 -12.12 1.42
N PHE A 324 5.57 -13.19 0.85
CA PHE A 324 5.24 -13.66 -0.49
C PHE A 324 5.16 -15.18 -0.55
N VAL A 325 4.28 -15.67 -1.41
CA VAL A 325 4.16 -17.09 -1.77
C VAL A 325 4.19 -17.17 -3.29
N ASN A 326 5.20 -17.80 -3.87
CA ASN A 326 5.37 -17.90 -5.33
C ASN A 326 5.26 -16.54 -6.04
N ILE A 327 5.82 -15.46 -5.52
CA ILE A 327 5.66 -14.06 -5.99
C ILE A 327 4.35 -13.34 -5.61
N ILE A 328 3.34 -14.06 -5.13
CA ILE A 328 2.08 -13.45 -4.70
C ILE A 328 2.29 -12.80 -3.34
N ALA A 329 2.00 -11.50 -3.24
CA ALA A 329 2.05 -10.79 -1.98
C ALA A 329 0.95 -11.30 -1.03
N THR A 330 1.33 -11.52 0.22
CA THR A 330 0.41 -11.92 1.30
C THR A 330 0.37 -10.86 2.41
N PRO A 331 -0.29 -9.72 2.17
CA PRO A 331 -0.24 -8.59 3.10
C PRO A 331 -0.81 -8.90 4.49
N LYS A 332 -1.69 -9.90 4.59
CA LYS A 332 -2.22 -10.38 5.87
C LYS A 332 -1.40 -11.55 6.46
N GLY A 333 -0.26 -11.88 5.83
CA GLY A 333 0.64 -12.94 6.28
C GLY A 333 0.12 -14.34 6.02
N GLY A 334 0.17 -15.18 7.05
CA GLY A 334 -0.25 -16.59 6.99
C GLY A 334 0.71 -17.52 7.71
N THR A 335 0.65 -18.81 7.38
CA THR A 335 1.41 -19.85 8.08
C THR A 335 2.92 -19.68 7.99
N HIS A 336 3.45 -19.19 6.86
CA HIS A 336 4.88 -18.91 6.66
C HIS A 336 5.38 -17.77 7.57
N VAL A 337 4.62 -16.67 7.68
CA VAL A 337 4.95 -15.56 8.59
C VAL A 337 4.87 -16.03 10.04
N THR A 338 3.84 -16.77 10.40
CA THR A 338 3.71 -17.34 11.75
C THR A 338 4.89 -18.26 12.09
N GLY A 339 5.34 -19.09 11.14
CA GLY A 339 6.51 -19.96 11.30
C GLY A 339 7.80 -19.15 11.52
N PHE A 340 8.00 -18.10 10.72
CA PHE A 340 9.14 -17.16 10.84
C PHE A 340 9.15 -16.48 12.21
N GLU A 341 8.06 -15.85 12.60
CA GLU A 341 7.96 -15.11 13.87
C GLU A 341 8.23 -16.00 15.09
N GLN A 342 7.66 -17.22 15.08
CA GLN A 342 7.90 -18.21 16.14
C GLN A 342 9.37 -18.62 16.21
N ALA A 343 10.02 -18.84 15.07
CA ALA A 343 11.43 -19.21 14.98
C ALA A 343 12.33 -18.11 15.53
N VAL A 344 12.14 -16.87 15.09
CA VAL A 344 12.93 -15.72 15.50
C VAL A 344 12.77 -15.49 17.01
N LEU A 345 11.53 -15.43 17.50
CA LEU A 345 11.24 -15.23 18.91
C LEU A 345 11.86 -16.32 19.81
N LYS A 346 11.66 -17.59 19.44
CA LYS A 346 12.16 -18.73 20.21
C LYS A 346 13.69 -18.74 20.26
N THR A 347 14.33 -18.51 19.13
CA THR A 347 15.79 -18.59 19.03
C THR A 347 16.47 -17.42 19.74
N LEU A 348 15.92 -16.19 19.60
CA LEU A 348 16.44 -15.03 20.33
C LEU A 348 16.23 -15.17 21.85
N ARG A 349 15.07 -15.65 22.30
CA ARG A 349 14.87 -15.96 23.73
C ARG A 349 15.93 -16.91 24.26
N ALA A 350 16.17 -18.01 23.56
CA ALA A 350 17.19 -18.98 23.98
C ALA A 350 18.62 -18.37 23.98
N ALA A 351 18.95 -17.54 23.00
CA ALA A 351 20.22 -16.84 22.93
C ALA A 351 20.40 -15.83 24.07
N ILE A 352 19.36 -15.05 24.38
CA ILE A 352 19.36 -14.07 25.49
C ILE A 352 19.43 -14.79 26.84
N ASP A 353 18.65 -15.86 27.05
CA ASP A 353 18.71 -16.66 28.28
C ASP A 353 20.14 -17.21 28.53
N LYS A 354 20.81 -17.73 27.48
CA LYS A 354 22.20 -18.21 27.56
C LYS A 354 23.17 -17.10 27.89
N ASN A 355 22.92 -15.86 27.47
CA ASN A 355 23.81 -14.71 27.69
C ASN A 355 23.30 -13.75 28.77
N ALA A 356 22.31 -14.14 29.58
CA ALA A 356 21.63 -13.28 30.54
C ALA A 356 22.59 -12.50 31.48
N ARG A 357 23.65 -13.13 31.95
CA ARG A 357 24.65 -12.47 32.81
C ARG A 357 25.40 -11.35 32.09
N LYS A 358 25.81 -11.59 30.84
CA LYS A 358 26.49 -10.59 29.99
C LYS A 358 25.57 -9.42 29.66
N LEU A 359 24.31 -9.71 29.40
CA LEU A 359 23.29 -8.73 29.03
C LEU A 359 22.64 -8.03 30.25
N LYS A 360 23.08 -8.40 31.46
CA LYS A 360 22.52 -7.86 32.73
C LYS A 360 20.98 -7.99 32.79
N VAL A 361 20.47 -9.16 32.41
CA VAL A 361 19.07 -9.51 32.50
C VAL A 361 18.82 -10.29 33.78
N GLY A 362 17.95 -9.78 34.63
CA GLY A 362 17.54 -10.40 35.90
C GLY A 362 16.10 -10.93 35.85
N ALA A 363 15.70 -11.66 36.88
CA ALA A 363 14.37 -12.25 36.98
C ALA A 363 13.22 -11.21 36.94
N LYS A 364 13.49 -9.94 37.28
CA LYS A 364 12.52 -8.84 37.26
C LYS A 364 12.31 -8.22 35.88
N ASP A 365 13.23 -8.44 34.94
CA ASP A 365 13.20 -7.82 33.61
C ASP A 365 12.19 -8.54 32.67
N GLY A 366 11.66 -9.70 33.08
CA GLY A 366 10.76 -10.50 32.27
C GLY A 366 11.47 -11.26 31.13
N ARG A 367 10.73 -11.65 30.11
CA ARG A 367 11.24 -12.29 28.89
C ARG A 367 10.91 -11.43 27.67
N PRO A 368 11.73 -11.47 26.61
CA PRO A 368 11.39 -10.80 25.35
C PRO A 368 10.05 -11.28 24.78
N GLU A 369 9.19 -10.37 24.41
CA GLU A 369 7.95 -10.62 23.69
C GLU A 369 8.16 -10.41 22.20
N LYS A 370 7.13 -10.72 21.38
CA LYS A 370 7.17 -10.60 19.92
C LYS A 370 7.59 -9.18 19.51
N ASP A 371 6.94 -8.19 20.11
CA ASP A 371 7.17 -6.77 19.78
C ASP A 371 8.58 -6.29 20.11
N ASP A 372 9.18 -6.80 21.20
CA ASP A 372 10.56 -6.47 21.56
C ASP A 372 11.56 -7.00 20.53
N VAL A 373 11.29 -8.19 20.00
CA VAL A 373 12.11 -8.86 18.98
C VAL A 373 11.93 -8.20 17.61
N GLN A 374 10.72 -7.79 17.28
CA GLN A 374 10.39 -7.20 15.99
C GLN A 374 10.73 -5.71 15.88
N ALA A 375 11.08 -5.06 16.99
CA ALA A 375 11.43 -3.64 16.97
C ALA A 375 12.61 -3.31 16.06
N GLY A 376 12.35 -2.47 15.05
CA GLY A 376 13.32 -2.11 14.03
C GLY A 376 13.64 -3.24 13.06
N MET A 377 12.82 -4.29 13.00
CA MET A 377 13.03 -5.42 12.11
C MET A 377 12.50 -5.10 10.72
N THR A 378 13.33 -5.29 9.71
CA THR A 378 12.91 -5.36 8.31
C THR A 378 13.09 -6.78 7.83
N ALA A 379 12.02 -7.41 7.34
CA ALA A 379 12.05 -8.77 6.83
C ALA A 379 11.28 -8.88 5.51
N VAL A 380 11.88 -9.57 4.55
CA VAL A 380 11.21 -10.04 3.34
C VAL A 380 11.17 -11.56 3.40
N ILE A 381 9.98 -12.13 3.42
CA ILE A 381 9.75 -13.57 3.62
C ILE A 381 9.15 -14.15 2.35
N THR A 382 9.89 -15.00 1.65
CA THR A 382 9.42 -15.66 0.45
C THR A 382 9.45 -17.16 0.64
N VAL A 383 8.38 -17.83 0.26
CA VAL A 383 8.30 -19.28 0.15
C VAL A 383 7.84 -19.68 -1.23
N ARG A 384 8.44 -20.74 -1.79
CA ARG A 384 8.07 -21.29 -3.11
C ARG A 384 7.74 -22.77 -2.95
N PHE A 385 6.55 -23.14 -3.38
CA PHE A 385 6.09 -24.53 -3.36
C PHE A 385 4.89 -24.72 -4.27
N PRO A 386 4.61 -25.95 -4.73
CA PRO A 386 3.48 -26.22 -5.61
C PRO A 386 2.15 -26.14 -4.83
N GLU A 387 1.11 -25.68 -5.52
CA GLU A 387 -0.29 -25.72 -5.06
C GLU A 387 -0.57 -25.07 -3.68
N PRO A 388 -0.17 -23.80 -3.43
CA PRO A 388 -0.44 -23.14 -2.18
C PRO A 388 -1.95 -22.92 -1.97
N GLN A 389 -2.42 -23.17 -0.74
CA GLN A 389 -3.80 -22.92 -0.33
C GLN A 389 -3.89 -21.58 0.39
N PHE A 390 -4.79 -20.70 -0.07
CA PHE A 390 -5.02 -19.40 0.52
C PHE A 390 -6.37 -19.31 1.23
N GLU A 391 -6.45 -18.46 2.23
CA GLU A 391 -7.71 -18.11 2.89
C GLU A 391 -8.46 -17.08 2.04
N GLY A 392 -9.18 -17.52 1.02
CA GLY A 392 -10.02 -16.68 0.17
C GLY A 392 -9.42 -16.34 -1.20
N GLN A 393 -10.28 -15.80 -2.06
CA GLN A 393 -9.99 -15.52 -3.48
C GLN A 393 -8.92 -14.44 -3.70
N THR A 394 -8.78 -13.50 -2.77
CA THR A 394 -7.79 -12.39 -2.88
C THR A 394 -6.36 -12.82 -2.58
N LYS A 395 -6.15 -14.07 -2.15
CA LYS A 395 -4.83 -14.67 -1.87
C LYS A 395 -3.98 -13.89 -0.82
N GLU A 396 -4.61 -13.12 0.05
CA GLU A 396 -3.92 -12.23 1.00
C GLU A 396 -3.29 -12.97 2.20
N THR A 397 -3.74 -14.21 2.46
CA THR A 397 -3.30 -15.01 3.61
C THR A 397 -2.99 -16.44 3.17
N LEU A 398 -1.79 -16.94 3.47
CA LEU A 398 -1.45 -18.35 3.24
C LEU A 398 -2.06 -19.25 4.32
N GLY A 399 -2.87 -20.22 3.88
CA GLY A 399 -3.55 -21.19 4.74
C GLY A 399 -2.80 -22.54 4.93
N THR A 400 -1.90 -22.95 4.02
CA THR A 400 -1.23 -24.26 4.04
C THR A 400 -0.50 -24.52 5.38
N PRO A 401 -0.99 -25.44 6.27
CA PRO A 401 -0.49 -25.50 7.65
C PRO A 401 0.94 -26.00 7.78
N GLN A 402 1.38 -26.89 6.89
CA GLN A 402 2.69 -27.53 6.90
C GLN A 402 3.84 -26.54 6.73
N ILE A 403 3.62 -25.46 5.98
CA ILE A 403 4.62 -24.43 5.68
C ILE A 403 5.09 -23.74 6.96
N ARG A 404 4.22 -23.58 7.96
CA ARG A 404 4.62 -23.04 9.28
C ARG A 404 5.79 -23.84 9.88
N THR A 405 5.73 -25.17 9.80
CA THR A 405 6.76 -26.05 10.38
C THR A 405 8.04 -26.00 9.57
N VAL A 406 7.95 -25.98 8.24
CA VAL A 406 9.11 -25.88 7.34
C VAL A 406 9.86 -24.58 7.59
N VAL A 407 9.17 -23.43 7.51
CA VAL A 407 9.79 -22.11 7.74
C VAL A 407 10.37 -22.00 9.15
N ASN A 408 9.62 -22.48 10.16
CA ASN A 408 10.12 -22.47 11.54
C ASN A 408 11.43 -23.25 11.70
N ARG A 409 11.53 -24.42 11.07
CA ARG A 409 12.75 -25.25 11.11
C ARG A 409 13.91 -24.55 10.42
N VAL A 410 13.74 -24.14 9.16
CA VAL A 410 14.80 -23.50 8.37
C VAL A 410 15.34 -22.26 9.09
N VAL A 411 14.46 -21.36 9.51
CA VAL A 411 14.84 -20.11 10.20
C VAL A 411 15.50 -20.40 11.55
N SER A 412 14.93 -21.31 12.34
CA SER A 412 15.51 -21.67 13.66
C SER A 412 16.90 -22.24 13.53
N ASP A 413 17.14 -23.13 12.57
CA ASP A 413 18.41 -23.82 12.42
C ASP A 413 19.49 -22.85 11.90
N TRP A 414 19.13 -21.98 10.95
CA TRP A 414 20.00 -20.92 10.47
C TRP A 414 20.39 -19.94 11.59
N LEU A 415 19.41 -19.45 12.34
CA LEU A 415 19.65 -18.53 13.46
C LEU A 415 20.50 -19.16 14.55
N LYS A 416 20.24 -20.43 14.92
CA LYS A 416 21.09 -21.17 15.89
C LYS A 416 22.55 -21.23 15.43
N ALA A 417 22.77 -21.54 14.14
CA ALA A 417 24.09 -21.55 13.55
C ALA A 417 24.75 -20.15 13.60
N LYS A 418 24.01 -19.09 13.28
CA LYS A 418 24.47 -17.70 13.34
C LYS A 418 24.85 -17.29 14.77
N PHE A 419 24.02 -17.60 15.77
CA PHE A 419 24.30 -17.31 17.19
C PHE A 419 25.41 -18.18 17.77
N ALA A 420 25.69 -19.34 17.21
CA ALA A 420 26.80 -20.23 17.62
C ALA A 420 28.11 -19.93 16.86
N SER A 421 28.07 -19.06 15.85
CA SER A 421 29.23 -18.76 14.99
C SER A 421 30.41 -18.23 15.79
N SER A 422 31.61 -18.68 15.42
CA SER A 422 32.88 -18.19 16.01
C SER A 422 33.45 -16.97 15.28
N LYS A 423 32.90 -16.61 14.11
CA LYS A 423 33.31 -15.46 13.31
C LYS A 423 33.12 -14.16 14.10
N ARG A 424 34.09 -13.25 14.00
CA ARG A 424 34.09 -11.97 14.73
C ARG A 424 32.86 -11.12 14.41
N ASP A 425 32.54 -10.98 13.14
CA ASP A 425 31.39 -10.16 12.67
C ASP A 425 30.06 -10.72 13.15
N ASP A 426 29.87 -12.05 13.07
CA ASP A 426 28.67 -12.70 13.56
C ASP A 426 28.46 -12.47 15.06
N LYS A 427 29.58 -12.60 15.85
CA LYS A 427 29.54 -12.34 17.29
C LYS A 427 29.19 -10.89 17.61
N GLN A 428 29.71 -9.95 16.83
CA GLN A 428 29.45 -8.52 17.02
C GLN A 428 27.97 -8.23 16.72
N GLN A 429 27.48 -8.61 15.56
CA GLN A 429 26.10 -8.36 15.15
C GLN A 429 25.07 -9.04 16.08
N THR A 430 25.32 -10.30 16.44
CA THR A 430 24.43 -11.02 17.38
C THR A 430 24.44 -10.42 18.78
N SER A 431 25.59 -9.87 19.24
CA SER A 431 25.65 -9.15 20.53
C SER A 431 24.83 -7.86 20.48
N LEU A 432 25.02 -7.04 19.44
CA LEU A 432 24.25 -5.80 19.23
C LEU A 432 22.76 -6.06 19.15
N LEU A 433 22.36 -7.10 18.40
CA LEU A 433 20.95 -7.48 18.31
C LEU A 433 20.37 -7.89 19.67
N MET A 434 21.08 -8.74 20.44
CA MET A 434 20.61 -9.14 21.77
C MET A 434 20.51 -7.94 22.71
N GLU A 435 21.49 -7.02 22.65
CA GLU A 435 21.48 -5.78 23.45
C GLU A 435 20.28 -4.89 23.09
N LYS A 436 19.97 -4.74 21.79
CA LYS A 436 18.79 -4.02 21.33
C LYS A 436 17.51 -4.66 21.86
N VAL A 437 17.31 -5.96 21.64
CA VAL A 437 16.10 -6.67 22.07
C VAL A 437 15.91 -6.59 23.60
N VAL A 438 17.01 -6.69 24.37
CA VAL A 438 16.97 -6.52 25.82
C VAL A 438 16.63 -5.09 26.21
N GLY A 439 17.16 -4.10 25.48
CA GLY A 439 16.82 -2.68 25.66
C GLY A 439 15.31 -2.44 25.49
N GLU A 440 14.73 -3.00 24.42
CA GLU A 440 13.32 -2.89 24.12
C GLU A 440 12.43 -3.58 25.17
N MET A 441 12.82 -4.79 25.56
CA MET A 441 12.16 -5.52 26.63
C MET A 441 12.13 -4.69 27.94
N LYS A 442 13.26 -4.12 28.33
CA LYS A 442 13.35 -3.28 29.54
C LYS A 442 12.51 -2.02 29.42
N ALA A 443 12.50 -1.37 28.23
CA ALA A 443 11.67 -0.20 27.95
C ALA A 443 10.19 -0.53 28.08
N ARG A 444 9.73 -1.64 27.52
CA ARG A 444 8.35 -2.14 27.62
C ARG A 444 7.96 -2.42 29.08
N VAL A 445 8.81 -3.12 29.83
CA VAL A 445 8.55 -3.45 31.25
C VAL A 445 8.49 -2.19 32.09
N SER A 446 9.41 -1.24 31.87
CA SER A 446 9.40 0.07 32.53
C SER A 446 8.14 0.86 32.21
N ALA A 447 7.74 0.92 30.94
CA ALA A 447 6.51 1.60 30.52
C ALA A 447 5.27 0.96 31.17
N ARG A 448 5.22 -0.37 31.30
CA ARG A 448 4.14 -1.09 31.97
C ARG A 448 4.09 -0.77 33.46
N ILE A 449 5.24 -0.73 34.13
CA ILE A 449 5.34 -0.35 35.55
C ILE A 449 4.90 1.10 35.73
N HIS A 450 5.34 2.01 34.86
CA HIS A 450 4.91 3.42 34.90
C HIS A 450 3.41 3.57 34.67
N LYS A 451 2.84 2.80 33.72
CA LYS A 451 1.39 2.77 33.46
C LYS A 451 0.60 2.23 34.64
N GLU A 452 1.12 1.19 35.34
CA GLU A 452 0.50 0.66 36.56
C GLU A 452 0.60 1.63 37.74
N ILE A 453 1.74 2.31 37.91
CA ILE A 453 1.92 3.36 38.91
C ILE A 453 0.99 4.55 38.60
N SER A 454 0.90 4.99 37.36
CA SER A 454 -0.05 6.02 36.93
C SER A 454 -1.51 5.59 37.14
N ARG A 455 -1.86 4.32 36.81
CA ARG A 455 -3.19 3.79 37.09
C ARG A 455 -3.51 3.76 38.60
N LYS A 456 -2.55 3.36 39.43
CA LYS A 456 -2.70 3.37 40.88
C LYS A 456 -2.80 4.81 41.45
N LYS A 457 -2.04 5.76 40.89
CA LYS A 457 -2.21 7.20 41.20
C LYS A 457 -3.57 7.72 40.73
N ASN A 458 -4.00 7.37 39.52
CA ASN A 458 -5.29 7.83 38.96
C ASN A 458 -6.51 7.10 39.54
N ALA A 459 -6.34 5.93 40.17
CA ALA A 459 -7.40 5.28 40.94
C ALA A 459 -7.60 5.92 42.29
N LEU A 460 -6.64 6.72 42.75
CA LEU A 460 -6.75 7.58 43.96
C LEU A 460 -7.17 9.04 43.66
N GLU A 461 -6.98 9.47 42.38
CA GLU A 461 -7.42 10.79 41.89
C GLU A 461 -8.37 10.50 40.70
N THR A 462 -9.67 10.68 40.96
CA THR A 462 -10.75 10.55 39.97
C THR A 462 -10.36 11.12 38.62
N SER A 463 -10.46 10.30 37.55
CA SER A 463 -10.19 10.58 36.15
C SER A 463 -10.46 12.00 35.69
N SER A 464 -9.49 12.85 35.65
CA SER A 464 -9.63 14.12 34.97
C SER A 464 -8.74 14.16 33.73
N LEU A 465 -9.40 14.19 32.56
CA LEU A 465 -8.77 14.67 31.34
C LEU A 465 -8.06 16.00 31.60
N PRO A 466 -7.00 16.34 30.83
CA PRO A 466 -6.30 17.58 31.05
C PRO A 466 -7.30 18.74 31.19
N ALA A 467 -7.20 19.52 32.26
CA ALA A 467 -8.14 20.61 32.58
C ALA A 467 -8.30 21.63 31.46
N LYS A 468 -7.35 21.66 30.53
CA LYS A 468 -7.35 22.52 29.35
C LYS A 468 -8.23 21.98 28.21
N LEU A 469 -8.60 20.71 28.22
CA LEU A 469 -9.45 20.13 27.18
C LEU A 469 -10.86 20.68 27.29
N ALA A 470 -11.36 21.28 26.24
CA ALA A 470 -12.77 21.57 26.07
C ALA A 470 -13.39 20.47 25.19
N ASP A 471 -13.91 19.44 25.83
CA ASP A 471 -14.42 18.25 25.14
C ASP A 471 -15.74 18.50 24.38
N CYS A 472 -16.10 17.61 23.49
CA CYS A 472 -17.37 17.56 22.78
C CYS A 472 -18.37 16.66 23.52
N ARG A 473 -19.65 16.74 23.09
CA ARG A 473 -20.73 15.99 23.74
C ARG A 473 -21.10 14.71 23.05
N LEU A 474 -20.69 14.57 21.77
CA LEU A 474 -21.01 13.40 20.93
C LEU A 474 -20.11 12.23 21.31
N GLU A 475 -20.72 11.04 21.40
CA GLU A 475 -20.02 9.80 21.73
C GLU A 475 -19.61 9.01 20.46
N ASP A 476 -20.22 9.32 19.30
CA ASP A 476 -19.85 8.70 18.03
C ASP A 476 -18.49 9.21 17.55
N ILE A 477 -17.48 8.39 17.70
CA ILE A 477 -16.07 8.70 17.41
C ILE A 477 -15.89 9.20 15.98
N GLU A 478 -16.51 8.57 14.99
CA GLU A 478 -16.32 8.91 13.57
C GLU A 478 -16.78 10.33 13.22
N GLU A 479 -17.74 10.85 13.97
CA GLU A 479 -18.27 12.19 13.81
C GLU A 479 -17.57 13.24 14.68
N THR A 480 -16.70 12.84 15.63
CA THR A 480 -16.02 13.78 16.52
C THR A 480 -14.73 14.35 15.91
N GLU A 481 -14.43 15.58 16.29
CA GLU A 481 -13.27 16.32 15.80
C GLU A 481 -12.52 16.96 16.98
N LEU A 482 -11.21 16.68 17.06
CA LEU A 482 -10.31 17.35 18.02
C LEU A 482 -9.50 18.42 17.28
N PHE A 483 -9.68 19.67 17.66
CA PHE A 483 -8.81 20.76 17.22
C PHE A 483 -7.66 20.95 18.21
N ILE A 484 -6.44 20.80 17.76
CA ILE A 484 -5.24 21.19 18.51
C ILE A 484 -4.91 22.62 18.11
N VAL A 485 -5.08 23.53 19.04
CA VAL A 485 -5.05 24.99 18.83
C VAL A 485 -3.76 25.58 19.38
N GLU A 486 -3.09 26.42 18.61
CA GLU A 486 -1.91 27.13 19.04
C GLU A 486 -2.27 28.29 19.97
N GLY A 487 -1.73 28.22 21.19
CA GLY A 487 -1.84 29.31 22.19
C GLY A 487 -3.17 29.41 22.92
N ASP A 488 -3.12 30.01 24.11
CA ASP A 488 -4.30 30.24 24.93
C ASP A 488 -5.17 31.40 24.39
N SER A 489 -4.61 32.34 23.63
CA SER A 489 -5.33 33.47 23.02
C SER A 489 -6.33 33.01 21.95
N ALA A 490 -5.92 32.11 21.08
CA ALA A 490 -6.79 31.54 20.06
C ALA A 490 -7.84 30.58 20.66
N LEU A 491 -7.57 29.98 21.82
CA LEU A 491 -8.51 29.07 22.49
C LEU A 491 -9.82 29.78 22.88
N GLY A 492 -9.77 31.02 23.34
CA GLY A 492 -10.98 31.80 23.72
C GLY A 492 -11.91 31.98 22.53
N THR A 493 -11.37 32.45 21.42
CA THR A 493 -12.10 32.64 20.16
C THR A 493 -12.62 31.32 19.60
N ALA A 494 -11.76 30.27 19.59
CA ALA A 494 -12.14 28.95 19.11
C ALA A 494 -13.25 28.30 19.97
N LYS A 495 -13.26 28.51 21.30
CA LYS A 495 -14.34 28.05 22.19
C LYS A 495 -15.69 28.68 21.85
N ALA A 496 -15.69 29.96 21.48
CA ALA A 496 -16.90 30.64 21.04
C ALA A 496 -17.34 30.21 19.62
N ALA A 497 -16.36 29.93 18.77
CA ALA A 497 -16.58 29.56 17.35
C ALA A 497 -17.04 28.12 17.14
N ARG A 498 -16.65 27.19 18.03
CA ARG A 498 -16.86 25.73 17.81
C ARG A 498 -18.31 25.31 17.95
N ASN A 499 -18.65 24.23 17.27
CA ASN A 499 -19.83 23.45 17.59
C ASN A 499 -19.49 22.45 18.72
N SER A 500 -19.94 22.77 19.95
CA SER A 500 -19.63 21.94 21.13
C SER A 500 -20.26 20.57 21.13
N HIS A 501 -21.13 20.26 20.17
CA HIS A 501 -21.71 18.93 20.03
C HIS A 501 -20.68 17.90 19.57
N TYR A 502 -19.89 18.22 18.53
CA TYR A 502 -18.94 17.30 17.93
C TYR A 502 -17.49 17.80 17.83
N GLN A 503 -17.20 19.05 18.25
CA GLN A 503 -15.86 19.63 18.20
C GLN A 503 -15.28 19.80 19.60
N ALA A 504 -14.18 19.12 19.86
CA ALA A 504 -13.32 19.28 21.02
C ALA A 504 -12.15 20.20 20.70
N LEU A 505 -11.64 20.93 21.72
CA LEU A 505 -10.50 21.83 21.59
C LEU A 505 -9.45 21.51 22.64
N PHE A 506 -8.21 21.46 22.22
CA PHE A 506 -7.06 21.31 23.10
C PHE A 506 -5.99 22.35 22.75
N PRO A 507 -5.66 23.30 23.66
CA PRO A 507 -4.61 24.27 23.42
C PRO A 507 -3.24 23.69 23.72
N ILE A 508 -2.26 24.03 22.88
CA ILE A 508 -0.85 23.78 23.15
C ILE A 508 -0.12 25.09 23.41
N ARG A 509 0.86 25.09 24.33
CA ARG A 509 1.66 26.25 24.66
C ARG A 509 3.03 26.22 24.01
N GLY A 510 3.16 26.99 22.94
CA GLY A 510 4.42 27.12 22.22
C GLY A 510 4.89 25.86 21.51
N LYS A 511 6.19 25.78 21.19
CA LYS A 511 6.80 24.68 20.45
C LYS A 511 6.92 23.46 21.35
N ILE A 512 6.28 22.36 20.97
CA ILE A 512 6.44 21.07 21.67
C ILE A 512 7.83 20.48 21.44
N LEU A 513 8.17 19.44 22.21
CA LEU A 513 9.44 18.73 22.06
C LEU A 513 9.60 18.15 20.65
N ASN A 514 10.78 18.32 20.05
CA ASN A 514 11.13 17.61 18.81
C ASN A 514 11.40 16.14 19.13
N VAL A 515 10.40 15.30 18.92
CA VAL A 515 10.44 13.87 19.25
C VAL A 515 11.28 13.04 18.28
N GLN A 516 11.75 13.62 17.17
CA GLN A 516 12.73 12.95 16.28
C GLN A 516 14.11 12.87 16.93
N LYS A 517 14.44 13.85 17.81
CA LYS A 517 15.74 13.91 18.51
C LYS A 517 15.66 13.37 19.94
N ALA A 518 14.47 13.31 20.51
CA ALA A 518 14.27 12.97 21.91
C ALA A 518 14.09 11.45 22.10
N SER A 519 14.48 10.97 23.28
CA SER A 519 14.15 9.60 23.69
C SER A 519 12.63 9.47 23.99
N THR A 520 12.13 8.24 23.95
CA THR A 520 10.73 7.96 24.34
C THR A 520 10.45 8.39 25.79
N ALA A 521 11.45 8.26 26.69
CA ALA A 521 11.31 8.71 28.07
C ALA A 521 11.17 10.24 28.17
N ASP A 522 11.96 10.99 27.39
CA ASP A 522 11.88 12.46 27.35
C ASP A 522 10.55 12.92 26.75
N MET A 523 10.08 12.22 25.72
CA MET A 523 8.79 12.51 25.11
C MET A 523 7.63 12.32 26.10
N LEU A 524 7.61 11.22 26.85
CA LEU A 524 6.59 10.97 27.89
C LEU A 524 6.72 11.88 29.10
N ALA A 525 7.92 12.39 29.40
CA ALA A 525 8.16 13.39 30.44
C ALA A 525 7.72 14.80 30.01
N ASN A 526 7.62 15.07 28.72
CA ASN A 526 7.15 16.36 28.22
C ASN A 526 5.63 16.50 28.40
N ALA A 527 5.21 17.48 29.18
CA ALA A 527 3.81 17.66 29.56
C ALA A 527 2.87 17.85 28.36
N GLU A 528 3.29 18.61 27.33
CA GLU A 528 2.43 18.85 26.14
C GLU A 528 2.30 17.59 25.30
N CYS A 529 3.39 16.83 25.06
CA CYS A 529 3.34 15.56 24.37
C CYS A 529 2.47 14.54 25.12
N ALA A 530 2.67 14.41 26.44
CA ALA A 530 1.90 13.51 27.29
C ALA A 530 0.40 13.86 27.29
N ASN A 531 0.07 15.14 27.38
CA ASN A 531 -1.32 15.61 27.33
C ASN A 531 -1.98 15.32 25.96
N ILE A 532 -1.27 15.50 24.84
CA ILE A 532 -1.80 15.18 23.51
C ILE A 532 -2.11 13.68 23.41
N ILE A 533 -1.18 12.82 23.85
CA ILE A 533 -1.39 11.35 23.86
C ILE A 533 -2.60 10.99 24.73
N GLN A 534 -2.74 11.61 25.90
CA GLN A 534 -3.86 11.39 26.80
C GLN A 534 -5.20 11.85 26.21
N VAL A 535 -5.23 13.01 25.56
CA VAL A 535 -6.43 13.55 24.90
C VAL A 535 -6.86 12.67 23.73
N VAL A 536 -5.92 12.19 22.91
CA VAL A 536 -6.20 11.25 21.83
C VAL A 536 -6.72 9.90 22.36
N GLY A 537 -6.22 9.47 23.51
CA GLY A 537 -6.74 8.31 24.24
C GLY A 537 -6.32 6.94 23.72
N ALA A 538 -5.59 6.88 22.61
CA ALA A 538 -5.22 5.65 21.91
C ALA A 538 -3.84 5.07 22.30
N GLY A 539 -3.14 5.70 23.27
CA GLY A 539 -1.77 5.31 23.61
C GLY A 539 -0.73 5.91 22.67
N SER A 540 0.49 5.35 22.65
CA SER A 540 1.57 5.84 21.80
C SER A 540 2.57 4.75 21.44
N GLY A 541 3.22 4.86 20.28
CA GLY A 541 4.20 3.90 19.78
C GLY A 541 3.61 2.49 19.70
N ARG A 542 4.24 1.53 20.34
CA ARG A 542 3.80 0.12 20.32
C ARG A 542 2.48 -0.17 21.05
N THR A 543 2.10 0.69 21.97
CA THR A 543 0.83 0.54 22.71
C THR A 543 -0.31 1.29 22.07
N PHE A 544 -0.07 1.88 20.90
CA PHE A 544 -1.09 2.61 20.17
C PHE A 544 -2.16 1.65 19.63
N ASP A 545 -3.40 1.93 19.93
CA ASP A 545 -4.58 1.19 19.45
C ASP A 545 -5.58 2.16 18.86
N LEU A 546 -5.71 2.17 17.54
CA LEU A 546 -6.58 3.07 16.80
C LEU A 546 -8.06 2.95 17.21
N THR A 547 -8.48 1.77 17.69
CA THR A 547 -9.85 1.52 18.15
C THR A 547 -10.19 2.24 19.45
N GLN A 548 -9.16 2.63 20.23
CA GLN A 548 -9.30 3.39 21.47
C GLN A 548 -9.21 4.91 21.25
N ALA A 549 -9.01 5.34 20.02
CA ALA A 549 -8.95 6.78 19.72
C ALA A 549 -10.29 7.46 20.03
N ARG A 550 -10.24 8.56 20.77
CA ARG A 550 -11.44 9.28 21.20
C ARG A 550 -12.07 10.18 20.13
N TYR A 551 -11.33 10.43 19.04
CA TYR A 551 -11.78 11.34 17.99
C TYR A 551 -11.53 10.73 16.61
N GLY A 552 -12.52 10.90 15.73
CA GLY A 552 -12.44 10.47 14.33
C GLY A 552 -11.51 11.34 13.49
N LYS A 553 -11.38 12.63 13.86
CA LYS A 553 -10.46 13.56 13.19
C LYS A 553 -9.67 14.37 14.21
N VAL A 554 -8.38 14.54 13.95
CA VAL A 554 -7.52 15.47 14.67
C VAL A 554 -7.10 16.57 13.70
N ILE A 555 -7.42 17.81 14.02
CA ILE A 555 -7.22 18.96 13.15
C ILE A 555 -6.20 19.88 13.81
N LEU A 556 -5.06 20.05 13.16
CA LEU A 556 -4.00 20.96 13.61
C LEU A 556 -4.33 22.37 13.16
N MET A 557 -4.60 23.24 14.11
CA MET A 557 -4.99 24.63 13.89
C MET A 557 -3.93 25.56 14.47
N THR A 558 -2.97 25.94 13.64
CA THR A 558 -1.82 26.78 13.95
C THR A 558 -1.90 28.09 13.20
N ASP A 559 -1.22 29.13 13.69
CA ASP A 559 -1.12 30.41 13.03
C ASP A 559 -0.49 30.29 11.64
N ALA A 560 -0.76 31.28 10.77
CA ALA A 560 -0.28 31.27 9.37
C ALA A 560 1.15 31.84 9.24
N ASP A 561 1.90 31.92 10.32
CA ASP A 561 3.27 32.41 10.36
C ASP A 561 4.31 31.26 10.38
N VAL A 562 5.60 31.62 10.45
CA VAL A 562 6.71 30.66 10.49
C VAL A 562 6.73 29.85 11.80
N ASP A 563 6.30 30.39 12.90
CA ASP A 563 6.23 29.71 14.18
C ASP A 563 5.10 28.69 14.18
N GLY A 564 3.91 29.03 13.66
CA GLY A 564 2.81 28.11 13.49
C GLY A 564 3.14 26.97 12.53
N ALA A 565 3.88 27.26 11.43
CA ALA A 565 4.38 26.22 10.52
C ALA A 565 5.35 25.25 11.23
N HIS A 566 6.23 25.77 12.09
CA HIS A 566 7.13 24.96 12.90
C HIS A 566 6.37 24.10 13.93
N ILE A 567 5.41 24.68 14.64
CA ILE A 567 4.56 23.96 15.60
C ILE A 567 3.80 22.83 14.91
N ARG A 568 3.22 23.09 13.74
CA ARG A 568 2.55 22.07 12.93
C ARG A 568 3.49 20.93 12.54
N THR A 569 4.73 21.26 12.15
CA THR A 569 5.74 20.25 11.81
C THR A 569 6.11 19.40 13.03
N LEU A 570 6.27 20.00 14.22
CA LEU A 570 6.53 19.26 15.45
C LEU A 570 5.36 18.34 15.84
N LEU A 571 4.13 18.80 15.69
CA LEU A 571 2.93 17.99 15.91
C LEU A 571 2.86 16.81 14.91
N LEU A 572 3.09 17.08 13.62
CA LEU A 572 3.14 16.03 12.61
C LEU A 572 4.25 15.00 12.91
N THR A 573 5.41 15.45 13.40
CA THR A 573 6.49 14.55 13.83
C THR A 573 6.03 13.66 14.99
N LEU A 574 5.27 14.21 15.97
CA LEU A 574 4.72 13.43 17.08
C LEU A 574 3.72 12.38 16.59
N PHE A 575 2.76 12.76 15.74
CA PHE A 575 1.79 11.83 15.19
C PHE A 575 2.45 10.77 14.31
N PHE A 576 3.38 11.16 13.45
CA PHE A 576 4.09 10.24 12.56
C PHE A 576 4.93 9.21 13.33
N ARG A 577 5.65 9.62 14.38
CA ARG A 577 6.56 8.72 15.13
C ARG A 577 5.85 7.85 16.18
N TYR A 578 4.81 8.38 16.83
CA TYR A 578 4.20 7.72 17.98
C TYR A 578 2.73 7.36 17.83
N MET A 579 2.05 7.89 16.83
CA MET A 579 0.63 7.64 16.55
C MET A 579 0.39 7.42 15.04
N ARG A 580 1.34 6.75 14.38
CA ARG A 580 1.37 6.50 12.92
C ARG A 580 0.04 5.97 12.36
N PRO A 581 -0.65 4.99 12.99
CA PRO A 581 -1.93 4.51 12.47
C PRO A 581 -3.02 5.58 12.31
N MET A 582 -2.93 6.71 13.06
CA MET A 582 -3.81 7.86 12.83
C MET A 582 -3.55 8.56 11.50
N VAL A 583 -2.27 8.62 11.08
CA VAL A 583 -1.85 9.23 9.81
C VAL A 583 -2.24 8.31 8.65
N GLU A 584 -1.94 7.02 8.76
CA GLU A 584 -2.28 5.99 7.77
C GLU A 584 -3.80 5.88 7.56
N ALA A 585 -4.58 5.93 8.63
CA ALA A 585 -6.05 5.99 8.57
C ALA A 585 -6.57 7.34 8.03
N GLY A 586 -5.69 8.33 7.80
CA GLY A 586 -6.05 9.65 7.31
C GLY A 586 -6.94 10.44 8.28
N ARG A 587 -6.77 10.24 9.59
CA ARG A 587 -7.49 10.95 10.65
C ARG A 587 -6.82 12.28 11.06
N ILE A 588 -5.64 12.60 10.50
CA ILE A 588 -4.91 13.83 10.77
C ILE A 588 -5.15 14.85 9.66
N TYR A 589 -5.47 16.08 10.07
CA TYR A 589 -5.75 17.19 9.16
C TYR A 589 -5.01 18.44 9.60
N ALA A 590 -4.67 19.31 8.66
CA ALA A 590 -4.26 20.68 8.91
C ALA A 590 -5.39 21.62 8.51
N ALA A 591 -5.77 22.52 9.39
CA ALA A 591 -6.69 23.60 9.07
C ALA A 591 -6.03 24.59 8.10
N VAL A 592 -6.81 25.14 7.18
CA VAL A 592 -6.37 26.16 6.24
C VAL A 592 -7.21 27.43 6.52
N PRO A 593 -6.78 28.28 7.46
CA PRO A 593 -7.44 29.56 7.70
C PRO A 593 -7.20 30.51 6.52
N PRO A 594 -8.08 31.50 6.29
CA PRO A 594 -7.85 32.51 5.27
C PRO A 594 -6.68 33.43 5.63
N LEU A 595 -5.97 33.89 4.63
CA LEU A 595 -4.89 34.89 4.78
C LEU A 595 -5.41 36.33 4.73
N HIS A 596 -6.48 36.58 3.95
CA HIS A 596 -7.01 37.93 3.78
C HIS A 596 -8.52 37.93 3.84
N ARG A 597 -9.06 39.10 4.29
CA ARG A 597 -10.47 39.45 4.24
C ARG A 597 -10.65 40.72 3.46
N ILE A 598 -11.44 40.65 2.39
CA ILE A 598 -11.84 41.81 1.58
C ILE A 598 -13.24 42.24 2.02
N GLU A 599 -13.37 43.45 2.53
CA GLU A 599 -14.68 44.07 2.84
C GLU A 599 -15.18 44.79 1.56
N VAL A 600 -16.16 44.18 0.89
CA VAL A 600 -16.71 44.73 -0.34
C VAL A 600 -17.84 45.71 0.00
N ALA A 601 -17.75 46.92 -0.54
CA ALA A 601 -18.75 47.94 -0.32
C ALA A 601 -20.12 47.52 -0.87
N GLY A 602 -21.14 47.56 0.00
CA GLY A 602 -22.52 47.26 -0.42
C GLY A 602 -23.10 48.42 -1.24
N LYS A 603 -23.84 48.12 -2.31
CA LYS A 603 -24.65 49.12 -3.04
C LYS A 603 -26.00 49.33 -2.31
N GLY A 604 -26.22 50.54 -1.76
CA GLY A 604 -27.49 50.90 -1.12
C GLY A 604 -27.74 50.21 0.22
N ARG A 605 -28.98 49.69 0.47
CA ARG A 605 -29.35 48.98 1.71
C ARG A 605 -28.83 47.55 1.82
N LYS A 606 -27.99 47.06 0.85
CA LYS A 606 -27.41 45.69 0.92
C LYS A 606 -26.33 45.65 2.01
N LYS A 607 -26.35 44.54 2.79
CA LYS A 607 -25.34 44.26 3.83
C LYS A 607 -23.94 44.23 3.19
N ARG A 608 -22.92 44.60 3.94
CA ARG A 608 -21.51 44.43 3.61
C ARG A 608 -21.28 42.95 3.30
N GLU A 609 -20.47 42.69 2.27
CA GLU A 609 -20.07 41.35 1.87
C GLU A 609 -18.60 41.17 2.19
N TYR A 610 -18.26 40.05 2.80
CA TYR A 610 -16.89 39.72 3.11
C TYR A 610 -16.45 38.59 2.16
N ILE A 611 -15.27 38.74 1.54
CA ILE A 611 -14.66 37.73 0.71
C ILE A 611 -13.35 37.33 1.35
N TYR A 612 -13.18 36.05 1.61
CA TYR A 612 -11.95 35.49 2.17
C TYR A 612 -11.09 34.91 1.07
N THR A 613 -9.76 35.06 1.18
CA THR A 613 -8.79 34.47 0.24
C THR A 613 -7.69 33.76 1.00
N TYR A 614 -7.19 32.67 0.41
CA TYR A 614 -6.28 31.72 1.03
C TYR A 614 -4.86 31.77 0.46
N SER A 615 -4.64 32.62 -0.54
CA SER A 615 -3.32 32.90 -1.12
C SER A 615 -3.26 34.30 -1.71
N GLU A 616 -2.05 34.84 -1.89
CA GLU A 616 -1.83 36.13 -2.57
C GLU A 616 -2.38 36.11 -4.02
N ASP A 617 -2.16 35.00 -4.73
CA ASP A 617 -2.68 34.86 -6.09
C ASP A 617 -4.21 34.87 -6.14
N GLU A 618 -4.85 34.27 -5.17
CA GLU A 618 -6.31 34.30 -5.05
C GLU A 618 -6.79 35.71 -4.73
N LEU A 619 -6.10 36.43 -3.83
CA LEU A 619 -6.39 37.82 -3.52
C LEU A 619 -6.34 38.66 -4.81
N HIS A 620 -5.24 38.59 -5.57
CA HIS A 620 -5.08 39.35 -6.81
C HIS A 620 -6.17 39.03 -7.84
N ARG A 621 -6.51 37.73 -8.01
CA ARG A 621 -7.59 37.32 -8.90
C ARG A 621 -8.96 37.85 -8.47
N LYS A 622 -9.28 37.82 -7.19
CA LYS A 622 -10.54 38.35 -6.63
C LYS A 622 -10.63 39.85 -6.77
N LEU A 623 -9.56 40.60 -6.47
CA LEU A 623 -9.52 42.05 -6.65
C LEU A 623 -9.67 42.45 -8.13
N ALA A 624 -9.03 41.74 -9.04
CA ALA A 624 -9.20 41.96 -10.48
C ALA A 624 -10.64 41.70 -10.94
N ALA A 625 -11.31 40.67 -10.39
CA ALA A 625 -12.70 40.36 -10.68
C ALA A 625 -13.65 41.43 -10.14
N LEU A 626 -13.42 41.91 -8.92
CA LEU A 626 -14.18 43.00 -8.30
C LEU A 626 -14.04 44.29 -9.11
N ARG A 627 -12.84 44.67 -9.56
CA ARG A 627 -12.59 45.82 -10.45
C ARG A 627 -13.36 45.71 -11.76
N ARG A 628 -13.32 44.54 -12.41
CA ARG A 628 -14.06 44.29 -13.66
C ARG A 628 -15.58 44.42 -13.49
N SER A 629 -16.09 44.04 -12.32
CA SER A 629 -17.53 44.14 -12.01
C SER A 629 -17.94 45.52 -11.46
N GLY A 630 -17.03 46.49 -11.40
CA GLY A 630 -17.28 47.85 -10.88
C GLY A 630 -17.60 47.87 -9.39
N ARG A 631 -17.16 46.87 -8.64
CA ARG A 631 -17.34 46.82 -7.17
C ARG A 631 -16.09 47.36 -6.49
N THR A 632 -16.33 48.13 -5.42
CA THR A 632 -15.25 48.71 -4.60
C THR A 632 -15.17 47.98 -3.25
N TRP A 633 -14.01 48.06 -2.65
CA TRP A 633 -13.72 47.43 -1.36
C TRP A 633 -13.01 48.44 -0.45
N LYS A 634 -12.98 48.13 0.83
CA LYS A 634 -12.32 48.96 1.83
C LYS A 634 -10.82 48.66 1.85
N GLU A 635 -10.02 49.71 1.88
CA GLU A 635 -8.57 49.67 2.09
C GLU A 635 -8.23 50.17 3.53
N PRO A 636 -7.19 49.64 4.19
CA PRO A 636 -6.37 48.50 3.74
C PRO A 636 -7.12 47.18 3.87
N ILE A 637 -6.78 46.21 2.99
CA ILE A 637 -7.30 44.84 3.07
C ILE A 637 -6.75 44.21 4.35
N GLN A 638 -7.61 43.60 5.14
CA GLN A 638 -7.18 42.91 6.36
C GLN A 638 -6.40 41.63 6.01
N ARG A 639 -5.16 41.57 6.49
CA ARG A 639 -4.34 40.37 6.45
C ARG A 639 -4.32 39.75 7.84
N TYR A 640 -4.62 38.45 7.93
CA TYR A 640 -4.53 37.69 9.18
C TYR A 640 -3.14 37.09 9.31
N LYS A 641 -2.44 37.40 10.41
CA LYS A 641 -1.16 36.78 10.76
C LYS A 641 -1.33 35.61 11.71
N GLY A 642 -2.36 35.66 12.54
CA GLY A 642 -2.68 34.64 13.52
C GLY A 642 -4.17 34.44 13.71
N LEU A 643 -4.54 33.28 14.25
CA LEU A 643 -5.93 32.88 14.55
C LEU A 643 -6.58 33.81 15.61
N GLY A 644 -5.77 34.39 16.49
CA GLY A 644 -6.23 35.33 17.51
C GLY A 644 -6.69 36.71 16.99
N GLU A 645 -6.41 37.01 15.70
CA GLU A 645 -6.87 38.23 15.03
C GLU A 645 -8.28 38.09 14.43
N MET A 646 -8.82 36.86 14.43
CA MET A 646 -10.16 36.57 13.91
C MET A 646 -11.20 36.64 15.04
N ASP A 647 -12.35 37.23 14.72
CA ASP A 647 -13.53 37.12 15.58
C ASP A 647 -14.09 35.68 15.56
N ALA A 648 -14.85 35.30 16.59
CA ALA A 648 -15.41 33.96 16.71
C ALA A 648 -16.29 33.57 15.50
N ASP A 649 -17.10 34.49 15.00
CA ASP A 649 -17.96 34.29 13.85
C ASP A 649 -17.13 34.04 12.57
N GLN A 650 -16.03 34.80 12.40
CA GLN A 650 -15.13 34.61 11.26
C GLN A 650 -14.40 33.28 11.33
N LEU A 651 -13.88 32.92 12.51
CA LEU A 651 -13.20 31.63 12.70
C LEU A 651 -14.18 30.45 12.51
N ALA A 652 -15.42 30.61 13.01
CA ALA A 652 -16.48 29.62 12.78
C ALA A 652 -16.73 29.41 11.28
N GLU A 653 -17.07 30.49 10.56
CA GLU A 653 -17.46 30.46 9.15
C GLU A 653 -16.34 29.96 8.25
N THR A 654 -15.08 30.35 8.48
CA THR A 654 -13.98 30.07 7.52
C THR A 654 -13.18 28.81 7.84
N THR A 655 -13.10 28.42 9.13
CA THR A 655 -12.11 27.43 9.59
C THR A 655 -12.73 26.26 10.35
N MET A 656 -13.86 26.46 11.05
CA MET A 656 -14.44 25.44 11.92
C MET A 656 -15.72 24.81 11.37
N ASP A 657 -16.56 25.55 10.64
CA ASP A 657 -17.79 25.02 10.07
C ASP A 657 -17.50 23.97 8.99
N ARG A 658 -18.08 22.81 9.12
CA ARG A 658 -17.92 21.69 8.17
C ARG A 658 -18.34 22.02 6.74
N ALA A 659 -19.31 22.92 6.57
CA ALA A 659 -19.83 23.29 5.26
C ALA A 659 -18.92 24.22 4.46
N HIS A 660 -18.09 25.01 5.14
CA HIS A 660 -17.35 26.11 4.50
C HIS A 660 -15.84 26.02 4.64
N ARG A 661 -15.34 25.30 5.66
CA ARG A 661 -13.91 25.20 5.95
C ARG A 661 -13.13 24.41 4.90
N SER A 662 -11.85 24.75 4.78
CA SER A 662 -10.88 23.96 4.04
C SER A 662 -9.95 23.22 4.98
N LEU A 663 -9.81 21.90 4.81
CA LEU A 663 -8.88 21.07 5.55
C LEU A 663 -7.94 20.36 4.56
N ARG A 664 -6.65 20.34 4.89
CA ARG A 664 -5.68 19.51 4.21
C ARG A 664 -5.54 18.19 4.96
N ARG A 665 -5.99 17.11 4.38
CA ARG A 665 -5.80 15.77 4.93
C ARG A 665 -4.34 15.37 4.84
N ILE A 666 -3.79 14.81 5.92
CA ILE A 666 -2.44 14.27 5.98
C ILE A 666 -2.58 12.75 6.01
N THR A 667 -2.04 12.09 5.02
CA THR A 667 -2.13 10.64 4.88
C THR A 667 -0.87 10.12 4.21
N LEU A 668 -0.63 8.83 4.37
CA LEU A 668 0.41 8.06 3.69
C LEU A 668 -0.32 7.14 2.71
N ALA A 669 -0.10 7.33 1.43
CA ALA A 669 -0.85 6.63 0.39
C ALA A 669 -0.35 5.18 0.20
N ASP A 670 0.97 4.98 0.32
CA ASP A 670 1.65 3.72 0.06
C ASP A 670 3.02 3.67 0.76
N GLU A 671 3.77 2.61 0.54
CA GLU A 671 5.10 2.42 1.13
C GLU A 671 6.14 3.43 0.62
N GLU A 672 6.01 3.89 -0.62
CA GLU A 672 6.89 4.92 -1.18
C GLU A 672 6.66 6.26 -0.50
N ALA A 673 5.39 6.66 -0.31
CA ALA A 673 5.03 7.85 0.43
C ALA A 673 5.50 7.79 1.90
N LEU A 674 5.43 6.60 2.52
CA LEU A 674 5.95 6.37 3.86
C LEU A 674 7.47 6.59 3.92
N ARG A 675 8.22 6.01 3.00
CA ARG A 675 9.68 6.16 2.96
C ARG A 675 10.08 7.63 2.70
N GLN A 676 9.45 8.28 1.75
CA GLN A 676 9.69 9.71 1.48
C GLN A 676 9.38 10.58 2.71
N ALA A 677 8.31 10.26 3.46
CA ALA A 677 7.99 10.96 4.69
C ALA A 677 9.08 10.74 5.76
N GLU A 678 9.59 9.52 5.93
CA GLU A 678 10.67 9.21 6.86
C GLU A 678 11.96 9.99 6.53
N ASP A 679 12.35 10.01 5.24
CA ASP A 679 13.51 10.77 4.75
C ASP A 679 13.34 12.28 5.02
N VAL A 680 12.17 12.82 4.73
CA VAL A 680 11.87 14.25 4.98
C VAL A 680 11.89 14.57 6.47
N PHE A 681 11.28 13.74 7.33
CA PHE A 681 11.33 13.96 8.77
C PHE A 681 12.75 13.84 9.33
N GLU A 682 13.56 12.89 8.87
CA GLU A 682 14.97 12.79 9.28
C GLU A 682 15.78 13.99 8.78
N LEU A 683 15.59 14.40 7.54
CA LEU A 683 16.26 15.58 6.97
C LEU A 683 15.93 16.85 7.75
N LEU A 684 14.64 17.12 7.99
CA LEU A 684 14.19 18.38 8.57
C LEU A 684 14.29 18.40 10.10
N MET A 685 13.95 17.28 10.76
CA MET A 685 13.77 17.19 12.20
C MET A 685 14.85 16.36 12.90
N GLY A 686 15.67 15.59 12.16
CA GLY A 686 16.72 14.74 12.68
C GLY A 686 17.90 15.49 13.31
N SER A 687 18.87 14.76 13.86
CA SER A 687 20.05 15.32 14.53
C SER A 687 21.14 15.81 13.57
N THR A 688 21.18 15.28 12.34
CA THR A 688 22.22 15.55 11.36
C THR A 688 22.02 16.93 10.70
N VAL A 689 23.00 17.82 10.86
CA VAL A 689 22.86 19.22 10.40
C VAL A 689 23.30 19.40 8.94
N GLY A 690 24.29 18.63 8.48
CA GLY A 690 24.88 18.77 7.14
C GLY A 690 23.87 18.70 6.00
N PRO A 691 23.14 17.59 5.83
CA PRO A 691 22.12 17.43 4.78
C PRO A 691 21.02 18.52 4.83
N ARG A 692 20.60 18.91 6.04
CA ARG A 692 19.62 19.99 6.21
C ARG A 692 20.14 21.35 5.72
N LYS A 693 21.42 21.64 6.00
CA LYS A 693 22.05 22.86 5.51
C LYS A 693 22.13 22.87 3.98
N GLU A 694 22.52 21.76 3.38
CA GLU A 694 22.56 21.60 1.92
C GLU A 694 21.18 21.78 1.29
N PHE A 695 20.18 21.14 1.87
CA PHE A 695 18.78 21.29 1.42
C PHE A 695 18.35 22.76 1.46
N ILE A 696 18.57 23.46 2.57
CA ILE A 696 18.21 24.89 2.70
C ILE A 696 18.94 25.74 1.63
N VAL A 697 20.22 25.48 1.39
CA VAL A 697 21.00 26.24 0.41
C VAL A 697 20.48 25.98 -1.01
N ASN A 698 20.18 24.75 -1.35
CA ASN A 698 19.71 24.36 -2.67
C ASN A 698 18.30 24.91 -2.96
N GLU A 699 17.39 24.81 -2.00
CA GLU A 699 16.01 25.25 -2.14
C GLU A 699 15.84 26.78 -1.97
N SER A 700 16.80 27.46 -1.34
CA SER A 700 16.73 28.92 -1.11
C SER A 700 16.70 29.74 -2.39
N ALA A 701 17.26 29.23 -3.49
CA ALA A 701 17.27 29.91 -4.77
C ALA A 701 15.87 30.05 -5.43
N GLY A 702 14.94 29.14 -5.08
CA GLY A 702 13.56 29.15 -5.56
C GLY A 702 12.56 29.80 -4.60
N LEU A 703 13.01 30.26 -3.45
CA LEU A 703 12.12 30.76 -2.40
C LEU A 703 11.67 32.20 -2.71
N ASP A 704 10.37 32.36 -2.84
CA ASP A 704 9.75 33.68 -2.92
C ASP A 704 9.85 34.34 -1.54
N ARG A 705 10.70 35.39 -1.46
CA ARG A 705 10.94 36.14 -0.20
C ARG A 705 9.66 36.77 0.39
N MET A 706 8.62 36.97 -0.42
CA MET A 706 7.32 37.47 0.05
C MET A 706 6.52 36.43 0.83
N ARG A 707 6.92 35.16 0.80
CA ARG A 707 6.34 34.07 1.59
C ARG A 707 7.00 33.86 2.96
N ILE A 708 8.12 34.54 3.19
CA ILE A 708 8.81 34.51 4.47
C ILE A 708 8.40 35.79 5.19
N ASP A 709 7.57 35.69 6.21
CA ASP A 709 7.34 36.79 7.15
C ASP A 709 8.64 37.06 7.92
N ALA A 710 9.39 38.06 7.47
CA ALA A 710 10.56 38.58 8.15
C ALA A 710 10.11 39.61 9.20
#